data_51500b9ecffa4dc10f91137d4b707d9b
#
_entry.id   51500b9ecffa4dc10f91137d4b707d9b
#
_cell.length_a   1.000
_cell.length_b   1.000
_cell.length_c   1.000
_cell.angle_alpha   90.00
_cell.angle_beta   90.00
_cell.angle_gamma   90.00
#
_symmetry.space_group_name_H-M   'P 1'
#
loop_
_entity.id
_entity.type
_entity.pdbx_description
1 polymer ?
#
loop_
_entity_poly.entity_id
_entity_poly.type
_entity_poly.pdbx_seq_one_letter_code
_entity_poly.pdbx_strand_id
1 'polypeptide(L)'
;LAFIPGSPAVAGGPVGSGKQDYGPDPASVRRYGPAYRYPQSGWTVLHVEGEPYERGYQHGRLMAREIADYTKALAQGRSVSSPGEAWRGVRTLVDALFLRRYDKEYLEEMKGIADGASAAGATFEGRALDLLDIAAINSEIEVGCLDGALEASANGLEGKVFREPALGKPKASKAEHCSAFAAVGPATKDGQVVIGHITMWSLSTSRFFNLWLDVKPARGHRVLMQSYPGGIQSGMDYYQNDDGLVVVETTIGQTRFDPEGAPLASRIRKALQYGDSIDSVVAILSNQNNGLYSNEWLLADTKTNEIAMFELGTGKSKLWRSTKDEWFGGTRGFYWGCNNAKDIDVRLETVASVESKPVNVVWRPTDRDRAWLALYNEQQTTIDANFGFGAFTTPPLASASSLDAKFTTTSLAKDLKCWARFGSPMGRTWEPTEGERSIPGIKPLVPNDWTTLTAEAPSPAVEPAKTAVDLDGPVHHADHAVDDHHPPAWHGTILPRADADTWLAAGFADYERVVALETLAGRQGVQPALYAARTRYLAATRRSGKDVPLAKIRAELTGSDWYEIAAGKGLLLLDALRQAMGPDSFAALMDEFGRAHAGQAVDAGQFRAQAEKAAGASKPLTDFFARWLDETGLPGKPDGGTWAVDSFEEEPEKALIVYGTLQDIQANAEAAQRLRKGIAARWSNVLVPIKADHEITEGDWKSHHVLLVGRPSTNSAAESVMKTLPVAFGPTSFTINGETYAHHGSALIVASDNPTNPRFEVVLFGGLGAEATWHSVEHLEGRQAEAVLLLEGASPRTLVVNPASAKENATAKPAE
;
A
#
# COMPACT_ATOMS: atom_id res chain seq x y z
N LEU A 1 -42.55 20.38 -33.71
CA LEU A 1 -43.19 21.35 -32.82
C LEU A 1 -44.22 20.62 -31.97
N ALA A 2 -43.86 20.14 -30.80
CA ALA A 2 -44.75 19.69 -29.74
C ALA A 2 -44.43 20.52 -28.51
N PHE A 3 -45.42 21.27 -28.06
CA PHE A 3 -45.37 22.06 -26.83
C PHE A 3 -45.01 21.19 -25.64
N ILE A 4 -43.91 21.52 -24.97
CA ILE A 4 -43.61 21.03 -23.63
C ILE A 4 -44.26 22.03 -22.65
N PRO A 5 -45.14 21.58 -21.71
CA PRO A 5 -45.75 22.46 -20.73
C PRO A 5 -44.66 23.05 -19.82
N GLY A 6 -44.78 24.34 -19.50
CA GLY A 6 -43.85 25.13 -18.73
C GLY A 6 -43.43 24.45 -17.44
N SER A 7 -42.11 24.42 -17.22
CA SER A 7 -41.53 24.08 -15.93
C SER A 7 -42.08 25.01 -14.86
N PRO A 8 -42.44 24.49 -13.67
CA PRO A 8 -42.78 25.36 -12.56
C PRO A 8 -41.56 26.24 -12.24
N ALA A 9 -41.80 27.51 -12.11
CA ALA A 9 -40.82 28.49 -11.64
C ALA A 9 -40.10 27.89 -10.43
N VAL A 10 -38.78 27.79 -10.51
CA VAL A 10 -37.94 27.44 -9.39
C VAL A 10 -38.21 28.49 -8.32
N ALA A 11 -38.94 28.14 -7.30
CA ALA A 11 -39.08 28.96 -6.10
C ALA A 11 -37.66 29.18 -5.61
N GLY A 12 -37.15 30.41 -5.72
CA GLY A 12 -35.88 30.80 -5.16
C GLY A 12 -35.86 30.33 -3.70
N GLY A 13 -34.91 29.46 -3.41
CA GLY A 13 -34.67 29.11 -2.02
C GLY A 13 -34.43 30.41 -1.23
N PRO A 14 -34.79 30.44 0.04
CA PRO A 14 -34.73 31.68 0.81
C PRO A 14 -33.29 32.19 0.80
N VAL A 15 -33.05 33.27 0.08
CA VAL A 15 -31.90 34.13 0.25
C VAL A 15 -31.84 34.50 1.72
N GLY A 16 -30.89 33.98 2.39
CA GLY A 16 -30.51 34.11 3.75
C GLY A 16 -31.32 35.07 4.62
N SER A 17 -32.14 34.53 5.47
CA SER A 17 -32.18 35.07 6.84
C SER A 17 -30.74 34.84 7.36
N GLY A 18 -30.02 35.92 7.66
CA GLY A 18 -28.64 35.89 8.17
C GLY A 18 -28.57 34.99 9.39
N LYS A 19 -28.37 33.70 9.18
CA LYS A 19 -27.79 32.81 10.20
C LYS A 19 -26.37 33.26 10.32
N GLN A 20 -26.03 33.88 11.43
CA GLN A 20 -24.66 34.07 11.87
C GLN A 20 -23.99 32.71 11.69
N ASP A 21 -22.94 32.66 10.84
CA ASP A 21 -22.04 31.53 10.75
C ASP A 21 -21.38 31.48 12.13
N TYR A 22 -21.93 30.67 13.03
CA TYR A 22 -21.31 30.38 14.29
C TYR A 22 -20.05 29.61 13.95
N GLY A 23 -18.90 30.25 14.15
CA GLY A 23 -17.61 29.60 14.04
C GLY A 23 -17.59 28.28 14.81
N PRO A 24 -16.57 27.44 14.65
CA PRO A 24 -16.52 26.13 15.29
C PRO A 24 -16.72 26.23 16.79
N ASP A 25 -17.50 25.29 17.36
CA ASP A 25 -17.61 25.17 18.81
C ASP A 25 -16.21 24.98 19.39
N PRO A 26 -15.72 25.90 20.23
CA PRO A 26 -14.36 25.80 20.79
C PRO A 26 -14.07 24.47 21.49
N ALA A 27 -15.09 23.84 22.08
CA ALA A 27 -14.99 22.54 22.74
C ALA A 27 -14.75 21.37 21.75
N SER A 28 -15.03 21.58 20.48
CA SER A 28 -14.82 20.58 19.42
C SER A 28 -13.44 20.64 18.77
N VAL A 29 -12.67 21.71 19.04
CA VAL A 29 -11.35 21.90 18.43
C VAL A 29 -10.31 21.00 19.11
N ARG A 30 -9.67 20.14 18.32
CA ARG A 30 -8.53 19.34 18.76
C ARG A 30 -7.26 19.94 18.19
N ARG A 31 -6.19 19.98 18.99
CA ARG A 31 -4.90 20.57 18.62
C ARG A 31 -3.75 19.59 18.80
N TYR A 32 -2.73 19.76 17.97
CA TYR A 32 -1.42 19.13 18.12
C TYR A 32 -0.35 20.12 17.63
N GLY A 33 0.43 20.69 18.54
CA GLY A 33 1.32 21.80 18.21
C GLY A 33 0.55 22.96 17.55
N PRO A 34 1.00 23.47 16.40
CA PRO A 34 0.30 24.52 15.67
C PRO A 34 -0.94 24.01 14.91
N ALA A 35 -1.01 22.70 14.64
CA ALA A 35 -2.10 22.09 13.91
C ALA A 35 -3.39 21.99 14.74
N TYR A 36 -4.52 22.02 14.02
CA TYR A 36 -5.84 21.85 14.66
C TYR A 36 -6.84 21.22 13.69
N ARG A 37 -7.88 20.58 14.26
CA ARG A 37 -9.04 20.10 13.52
C ARG A 37 -10.34 20.40 14.26
N TYR A 38 -11.42 20.58 13.52
CA TYR A 38 -12.78 20.76 14.06
C TYR A 38 -13.86 20.38 13.05
N PRO A 39 -15.07 19.98 13.48
CA PRO A 39 -16.20 19.75 12.60
C PRO A 39 -16.92 21.05 12.26
N GLN A 40 -17.40 21.18 11.00
CA GLN A 40 -18.24 22.29 10.55
C GLN A 40 -19.22 21.82 9.46
N SER A 41 -20.52 21.85 9.73
CA SER A 41 -21.58 21.50 8.76
C SER A 41 -21.32 20.21 7.95
N GLY A 42 -20.94 19.13 8.64
CA GLY A 42 -20.60 17.85 8.03
C GLY A 42 -19.17 17.73 7.49
N TRP A 43 -18.42 18.82 7.43
CA TRP A 43 -17.00 18.82 7.11
C TRP A 43 -16.12 18.61 8.35
N THR A 44 -14.96 18.07 8.15
CA THR A 44 -13.83 18.10 9.08
C THR A 44 -12.82 19.09 8.54
N VAL A 45 -12.60 20.19 9.20
CA VAL A 45 -11.54 21.15 8.86
C VAL A 45 -10.27 20.73 9.57
N LEU A 46 -9.17 20.59 8.83
CA LEU A 46 -7.84 20.24 9.33
C LEU A 46 -6.82 21.28 8.86
N HIS A 47 -6.14 21.90 9.80
CA HIS A 47 -4.99 22.76 9.53
C HIS A 47 -3.68 22.08 9.92
N VAL A 48 -2.69 22.13 9.03
CA VAL A 48 -1.32 21.64 9.27
C VAL A 48 -0.29 22.64 8.72
N GLU A 49 0.86 22.80 9.40
CA GLU A 49 1.87 23.75 8.95
C GLU A 49 3.30 23.28 9.27
N GLY A 50 4.27 23.86 8.55
CA GLY A 50 5.70 23.64 8.79
C GLY A 50 6.42 22.91 7.65
N GLU A 51 7.58 22.34 8.00
CA GLU A 51 8.38 21.52 7.08
C GLU A 51 7.62 20.23 6.69
N PRO A 52 8.00 19.58 5.58
CA PRO A 52 7.21 18.47 5.01
C PRO A 52 6.89 17.36 6.03
N TYR A 53 7.89 16.85 6.70
CA TYR A 53 7.69 15.81 7.71
C TYR A 53 6.81 16.27 8.88
N GLU A 54 7.04 17.48 9.39
CA GLU A 54 6.31 18.05 10.54
C GLU A 54 4.81 18.19 10.22
N ARG A 55 4.46 18.84 9.09
CA ARG A 55 3.05 19.01 8.70
C ARG A 55 2.37 17.66 8.42
N GLY A 56 3.13 16.70 7.87
CA GLY A 56 2.66 15.32 7.70
C GLY A 56 2.40 14.64 9.04
N TYR A 57 3.32 14.75 10.00
CA TYR A 57 3.17 14.16 11.33
C TYR A 57 1.95 14.72 12.08
N GLN A 58 1.72 16.02 11.97
CA GLN A 58 0.52 16.70 12.50
C GLN A 58 -0.76 16.11 11.89
N HIS A 59 -0.81 15.95 10.57
CA HIS A 59 -1.93 15.32 9.85
C HIS A 59 -2.17 13.91 10.37
N GLY A 60 -1.12 13.09 10.41
CA GLY A 60 -1.20 11.70 10.91
C GLY A 60 -1.74 11.64 12.35
N ARG A 61 -1.20 12.45 13.25
CA ARG A 61 -1.63 12.50 14.66
C ARG A 61 -3.10 12.86 14.83
N LEU A 62 -3.56 13.88 14.12
CA LEU A 62 -4.93 14.39 14.25
C LEU A 62 -5.96 13.51 13.52
N MET A 63 -5.58 12.73 12.52
CA MET A 63 -6.48 11.93 11.68
C MET A 63 -6.21 10.42 11.75
N ALA A 64 -5.47 9.95 12.75
CA ALA A 64 -5.00 8.56 12.85
C ALA A 64 -6.09 7.51 12.66
N ARG A 65 -7.20 7.68 13.36
CA ARG A 65 -8.35 6.77 13.27
C ARG A 65 -8.97 6.78 11.88
N GLU A 66 -9.21 7.97 11.35
CA GLU A 66 -9.82 8.14 10.03
C GLU A 66 -8.91 7.58 8.92
N ILE A 67 -7.58 7.71 9.04
CA ILE A 67 -6.61 7.13 8.11
C ILE A 67 -6.69 5.60 8.15
N ALA A 68 -6.70 4.99 9.34
CA ALA A 68 -6.84 3.54 9.49
C ALA A 68 -8.17 3.03 8.93
N ASP A 69 -9.28 3.72 9.25
CA ASP A 69 -10.61 3.38 8.76
C ASP A 69 -10.71 3.52 7.22
N TYR A 70 -10.06 4.54 6.65
CA TYR A 70 -10.04 4.74 5.19
C TYR A 70 -9.18 3.68 4.48
N THR A 71 -7.99 3.37 5.00
CA THR A 71 -7.17 2.25 4.51
C THR A 71 -7.97 0.95 4.47
N LYS A 72 -8.69 0.65 5.55
CA LYS A 72 -9.56 -0.53 5.63
C LYS A 72 -10.67 -0.49 4.58
N ALA A 73 -11.31 0.66 4.39
CA ALA A 73 -12.39 0.81 3.42
C ALA A 73 -11.89 0.62 1.98
N LEU A 74 -10.73 1.18 1.64
CA LEU A 74 -10.08 0.98 0.33
C LEU A 74 -9.73 -0.50 0.09
N ALA A 75 -9.13 -1.16 1.07
CA ALA A 75 -8.81 -2.58 1.00
C ALA A 75 -10.08 -3.45 0.79
N GLN A 76 -11.15 -3.16 1.51
CA GLN A 76 -12.45 -3.83 1.36
C GLN A 76 -13.12 -3.55 0.02
N GLY A 77 -12.93 -2.34 -0.52
CA GLY A 77 -13.39 -1.97 -1.87
C GLY A 77 -12.73 -2.81 -2.96
N ARG A 78 -11.46 -3.19 -2.77
CA ARG A 78 -10.73 -4.08 -3.69
C ARG A 78 -11.12 -5.55 -3.53
N SER A 79 -11.26 -6.04 -2.30
CA SER A 79 -11.74 -7.40 -2.01
C SER A 79 -12.41 -7.46 -0.65
N VAL A 80 -13.66 -7.92 -0.64
CA VAL A 80 -14.40 -8.13 0.62
C VAL A 80 -13.91 -9.40 1.34
N SER A 81 -13.53 -10.43 0.59
CA SER A 81 -13.10 -11.73 1.14
C SER A 81 -11.66 -11.75 1.63
N SER A 82 -10.77 -10.97 1.03
CA SER A 82 -9.35 -10.94 1.36
C SER A 82 -8.77 -9.51 1.26
N PRO A 83 -9.26 -8.57 2.10
CA PRO A 83 -8.88 -7.16 2.00
C PRO A 83 -7.39 -6.92 2.21
N GLY A 84 -6.77 -7.63 3.14
CA GLY A 84 -5.34 -7.50 3.41
C GLY A 84 -4.47 -7.94 2.25
N GLU A 85 -4.83 -9.01 1.56
CA GLU A 85 -4.14 -9.46 0.36
C GLU A 85 -4.29 -8.47 -0.79
N ALA A 86 -5.51 -7.99 -1.03
CA ALA A 86 -5.77 -6.99 -2.05
C ALA A 86 -4.99 -5.69 -1.79
N TRP A 87 -4.94 -5.24 -0.55
CA TRP A 87 -4.17 -4.05 -0.17
C TRP A 87 -2.66 -4.25 -0.32
N ARG A 88 -2.14 -5.44 -0.02
CA ARG A 88 -0.73 -5.77 -0.34
C ARG A 88 -0.45 -5.65 -1.83
N GLY A 89 -1.36 -6.11 -2.69
CA GLY A 89 -1.25 -5.95 -4.15
C GLY A 89 -1.16 -4.47 -4.57
N VAL A 90 -2.03 -3.61 -4.02
CA VAL A 90 -1.99 -2.15 -4.27
C VAL A 90 -0.65 -1.57 -3.82
N ARG A 91 -0.20 -1.87 -2.61
CA ARG A 91 1.09 -1.40 -2.08
C ARG A 91 2.27 -1.83 -2.98
N THR A 92 2.24 -3.07 -3.47
CA THR A 92 3.24 -3.59 -4.40
C THR A 92 3.30 -2.77 -5.70
N LEU A 93 2.13 -2.49 -6.30
CA LEU A 93 2.05 -1.66 -7.52
C LEU A 93 2.56 -0.25 -7.27
N VAL A 94 2.18 0.34 -6.15
CA VAL A 94 2.58 1.72 -5.79
C VAL A 94 4.08 1.81 -5.55
N ASP A 95 4.67 0.86 -4.84
CA ASP A 95 6.12 0.81 -4.63
C ASP A 95 6.87 0.66 -5.96
N ALA A 96 6.40 -0.25 -6.81
CA ALA A 96 7.03 -0.53 -8.10
C ALA A 96 6.95 0.64 -9.10
N LEU A 97 5.78 1.30 -9.18
CA LEU A 97 5.49 2.21 -10.28
C LEU A 97 5.49 3.69 -9.88
N PHE A 98 5.07 4.02 -8.66
CA PHE A 98 4.81 5.40 -8.26
C PHE A 98 5.77 5.95 -7.22
N LEU A 99 6.16 5.18 -6.21
CA LEU A 99 6.90 5.69 -5.05
C LEU A 99 8.15 6.49 -5.45
N ARG A 100 8.96 5.95 -6.36
CA ARG A 100 10.19 6.59 -6.85
C ARG A 100 9.96 7.81 -7.75
N ARG A 101 8.70 8.10 -8.12
CA ARG A 101 8.31 9.20 -8.99
C ARG A 101 7.68 10.38 -8.24
N TYR A 102 7.45 10.22 -6.95
CA TYR A 102 7.05 11.32 -6.09
C TYR A 102 8.21 12.31 -5.86
N ASP A 103 7.91 13.60 -5.82
CA ASP A 103 8.87 14.59 -5.32
C ASP A 103 9.25 14.28 -3.87
N LYS A 104 10.53 14.43 -3.52
CA LYS A 104 11.05 14.15 -2.19
C LYS A 104 10.28 14.85 -1.07
N GLU A 105 9.89 16.10 -1.29
CA GLU A 105 9.09 16.86 -0.33
C GLU A 105 7.81 16.14 0.07
N TYR A 106 7.09 15.57 -0.90
CA TYR A 106 5.82 14.88 -0.64
C TYR A 106 6.01 13.47 -0.10
N LEU A 107 7.12 12.82 -0.40
CA LEU A 107 7.51 11.59 0.28
C LEU A 107 7.76 11.83 1.78
N GLU A 108 8.45 12.92 2.12
CA GLU A 108 8.69 13.31 3.52
C GLU A 108 7.38 13.67 4.23
N GLU A 109 6.45 14.38 3.57
CA GLU A 109 5.13 14.67 4.12
C GLU A 109 4.34 13.37 4.35
N MET A 110 4.29 12.46 3.38
CA MET A 110 3.62 11.16 3.51
C MET A 110 4.26 10.27 4.60
N LYS A 111 5.59 10.31 4.74
CA LYS A 111 6.30 9.64 5.84
C LYS A 111 5.87 10.20 7.19
N GLY A 112 5.80 11.52 7.30
CA GLY A 112 5.26 12.18 8.49
C GLY A 112 3.84 11.75 8.81
N ILE A 113 2.93 11.68 7.81
CA ILE A 113 1.55 11.21 7.99
C ILE A 113 1.53 9.79 8.55
N ALA A 114 2.33 8.88 7.97
CA ALA A 114 2.42 7.50 8.41
C ALA A 114 2.89 7.40 9.87
N ASP A 115 3.97 8.08 10.20
CA ASP A 115 4.58 8.03 11.53
C ASP A 115 3.65 8.67 12.58
N GLY A 116 3.04 9.80 12.26
CA GLY A 116 2.09 10.48 13.13
C GLY A 116 0.85 9.63 13.40
N ALA A 117 0.31 8.97 12.37
CA ALA A 117 -0.83 8.08 12.50
C ALA A 117 -0.47 6.84 13.35
N SER A 118 0.68 6.23 13.09
CA SER A 118 1.16 5.08 13.85
C SER A 118 1.45 5.40 15.30
N ALA A 119 2.07 6.55 15.58
CA ALA A 119 2.29 7.04 16.96
C ALA A 119 0.97 7.32 17.71
N ALA A 120 -0.13 7.56 16.99
CA ALA A 120 -1.47 7.68 17.57
C ALA A 120 -2.25 6.34 17.56
N GLY A 121 -1.59 5.22 17.29
CA GLY A 121 -2.17 3.87 17.34
C GLY A 121 -2.92 3.43 16.09
N ALA A 122 -2.73 4.10 14.95
CA ALA A 122 -3.34 3.66 13.69
C ALA A 122 -2.72 2.36 13.19
N THR A 123 -3.55 1.34 12.97
CA THR A 123 -3.13 0.03 12.51
C THR A 123 -4.04 -0.50 11.40
N PHE A 124 -3.50 -1.37 10.57
CA PHE A 124 -4.25 -2.16 9.61
C PHE A 124 -3.79 -3.61 9.68
N GLU A 125 -4.72 -4.55 9.89
CA GLU A 125 -4.43 -5.99 10.07
C GLU A 125 -3.33 -6.27 11.10
N GLY A 126 -3.36 -5.57 12.23
CA GLY A 126 -2.44 -5.79 13.34
C GLY A 126 -1.04 -5.17 13.18
N ARG A 127 -0.75 -4.52 12.05
CA ARG A 127 0.50 -3.77 11.86
C ARG A 127 0.28 -2.27 11.89
N ALA A 128 1.28 -1.52 12.30
CA ALA A 128 1.31 -0.08 12.15
C ALA A 128 1.23 0.33 10.67
N LEU A 129 0.64 1.48 10.39
CA LEU A 129 0.66 2.06 9.04
C LEU A 129 2.06 2.60 8.73
N ASP A 130 2.43 2.57 7.45
CA ASP A 130 3.73 3.03 6.99
C ASP A 130 3.62 3.92 5.74
N LEU A 131 4.77 4.40 5.24
CA LEU A 131 4.84 5.24 4.06
C LEU A 131 4.10 4.64 2.86
N LEU A 132 4.22 3.32 2.62
CA LEU A 132 3.56 2.67 1.50
C LEU A 132 2.04 2.66 1.61
N ASP A 133 1.48 2.63 2.83
CA ASP A 133 0.04 2.77 3.01
C ASP A 133 -0.43 4.17 2.59
N ILE A 134 0.31 5.21 3.01
CA ILE A 134 -0.05 6.59 2.67
C ILE A 134 0.18 6.88 1.18
N ALA A 135 1.27 6.37 0.60
CA ALA A 135 1.51 6.45 -0.84
C ALA A 135 0.41 5.71 -1.64
N ALA A 136 -0.04 4.55 -1.16
CA ALA A 136 -1.14 3.79 -1.76
C ALA A 136 -2.47 4.55 -1.69
N ILE A 137 -2.78 5.20 -0.57
CA ILE A 137 -3.95 6.09 -0.44
C ILE A 137 -3.90 7.22 -1.49
N ASN A 138 -2.74 7.83 -1.69
CA ASN A 138 -2.57 8.96 -2.62
C ASN A 138 -2.44 8.56 -4.09
N SER A 139 -2.23 7.28 -4.38
CA SER A 139 -2.17 6.73 -5.74
C SER A 139 -3.41 5.91 -6.11
N GLU A 140 -4.41 5.80 -5.22
CA GLU A 140 -5.57 4.90 -5.39
C GLU A 140 -6.35 5.16 -6.68
N ILE A 141 -6.54 6.44 -7.05
CA ILE A 141 -7.23 6.84 -8.29
C ILE A 141 -6.43 6.35 -9.51
N GLU A 142 -5.11 6.58 -9.50
CA GLU A 142 -4.23 6.18 -10.60
C GLU A 142 -4.10 4.66 -10.72
N VAL A 143 -4.04 3.94 -9.59
CA VAL A 143 -4.09 2.46 -9.58
C VAL A 143 -5.41 1.96 -10.18
N GLY A 144 -6.53 2.65 -9.92
CA GLY A 144 -7.81 2.33 -10.54
C GLY A 144 -7.84 2.51 -12.07
N CYS A 145 -7.07 3.46 -12.60
CA CYS A 145 -6.94 3.71 -14.04
C CYS A 145 -5.90 2.81 -14.72
N LEU A 146 -4.97 2.24 -13.97
CA LEU A 146 -3.79 1.54 -14.49
C LEU A 146 -4.17 0.28 -15.29
N ASP A 147 -5.09 -0.52 -14.79
CA ASP A 147 -5.50 -1.77 -15.46
C ASP A 147 -5.99 -1.51 -16.90
N GLY A 148 -6.86 -0.52 -17.06
CA GLY A 148 -7.38 -0.15 -18.39
C GLY A 148 -6.29 0.42 -19.31
N ALA A 149 -5.38 1.23 -18.78
CA ALA A 149 -4.28 1.80 -19.55
C ALA A 149 -3.26 0.74 -20.00
N LEU A 150 -2.93 -0.22 -19.13
CA LEU A 150 -2.02 -1.32 -19.44
C LEU A 150 -2.62 -2.30 -20.46
N GLU A 151 -3.89 -2.65 -20.31
CA GLU A 151 -4.59 -3.52 -21.25
C GLU A 151 -4.64 -2.90 -22.65
N ALA A 152 -4.94 -1.61 -22.74
CA ALA A 152 -4.93 -0.88 -23.98
C ALA A 152 -3.55 -0.86 -24.65
N SER A 153 -2.50 -0.58 -23.88
CA SER A 153 -1.12 -0.54 -24.39
C SER A 153 -0.65 -1.92 -24.87
N ALA A 154 -0.93 -2.99 -24.12
CA ALA A 154 -0.55 -4.35 -24.48
C ALA A 154 -1.19 -4.81 -25.79
N ASN A 155 -2.40 -4.36 -26.08
CA ASN A 155 -3.13 -4.74 -27.30
C ASN A 155 -2.89 -3.78 -28.49
N GLY A 156 -2.14 -2.70 -28.31
CA GLY A 156 -1.90 -1.68 -29.34
C GLY A 156 -3.17 -1.00 -29.81
N LEU A 157 -4.15 -0.81 -28.92
CA LEU A 157 -5.51 -0.37 -29.23
C LEU A 157 -5.79 1.09 -28.81
N GLU A 158 -4.77 1.90 -28.66
CA GLU A 158 -4.94 3.33 -28.39
C GLU A 158 -5.94 3.95 -29.39
N GLY A 159 -6.96 4.61 -28.88
CA GLY A 159 -7.99 5.26 -29.68
C GLY A 159 -8.80 4.33 -30.60
N LYS A 160 -8.71 3.00 -30.45
CA LYS A 160 -9.40 1.99 -31.23
C LYS A 160 -10.43 1.24 -30.41
N VAL A 161 -11.28 0.48 -31.10
CA VAL A 161 -12.30 -0.37 -30.49
C VAL A 161 -11.64 -1.55 -29.77
N PHE A 162 -11.90 -1.70 -28.50
CA PHE A 162 -11.57 -2.88 -27.74
C PHE A 162 -12.43 -4.08 -28.15
N ARG A 163 -11.83 -5.26 -28.24
CA ARG A 163 -12.56 -6.51 -28.20
C ARG A 163 -12.71 -6.93 -26.76
N GLU A 164 -13.93 -7.33 -26.37
CA GLU A 164 -14.18 -7.84 -25.02
C GLU A 164 -13.15 -8.93 -24.66
N PRO A 165 -12.48 -8.86 -23.51
CA PRO A 165 -11.71 -9.97 -22.98
C PRO A 165 -12.66 -11.13 -22.71
N ALA A 166 -12.19 -12.35 -22.92
CA ALA A 166 -12.95 -13.57 -22.64
C ALA A 166 -13.20 -13.84 -21.15
N LEU A 167 -12.78 -12.95 -20.26
CA LEU A 167 -12.95 -13.04 -18.82
C LEU A 167 -14.13 -12.18 -18.38
N GLY A 168 -15.03 -12.81 -17.65
CA GLY A 168 -16.34 -12.37 -17.23
C GLY A 168 -16.51 -10.87 -17.03
N LYS A 169 -17.66 -10.36 -17.50
CA LYS A 169 -18.02 -8.94 -17.46
C LYS A 169 -17.66 -8.31 -16.11
N PRO A 170 -16.74 -7.30 -16.11
CA PRO A 170 -16.63 -6.43 -14.95
C PRO A 170 -18.02 -5.85 -14.68
N LYS A 171 -18.45 -5.84 -13.41
CA LYS A 171 -19.66 -5.10 -13.06
C LYS A 171 -19.38 -3.66 -13.48
N ALA A 172 -20.21 -3.14 -14.39
CA ALA A 172 -20.16 -1.75 -14.81
C ALA A 172 -20.03 -0.85 -13.58
N SER A 173 -18.88 -0.21 -13.40
CA SER A 173 -18.79 0.92 -12.49
C SER A 173 -19.78 1.94 -13.04
N LYS A 174 -20.72 2.40 -12.25
CA LYS A 174 -21.54 3.56 -12.63
C LYS A 174 -20.54 4.65 -12.97
N ALA A 175 -20.56 5.13 -14.19
CA ALA A 175 -19.64 6.14 -14.67
C ALA A 175 -19.58 7.28 -13.64
N GLU A 176 -18.42 7.50 -13.08
CA GLU A 176 -18.13 8.60 -12.16
C GLU A 176 -18.19 9.88 -12.97
N HIS A 177 -18.96 10.84 -12.51
CA HIS A 177 -19.27 12.04 -13.26
C HIS A 177 -19.05 13.26 -12.38
N CYS A 178 -18.32 14.23 -12.89
CA CYS A 178 -18.15 15.54 -12.26
C CYS A 178 -18.74 16.63 -13.15
N SER A 179 -19.12 17.76 -12.57
CA SER A 179 -19.53 18.93 -13.32
C SER A 179 -18.80 20.16 -12.75
N ALA A 180 -18.20 20.96 -13.61
CA ALA A 180 -17.47 22.15 -13.23
C ALA A 180 -17.76 23.32 -14.15
N PHE A 181 -17.59 24.54 -13.65
CA PHE A 181 -17.65 25.76 -14.46
C PHE A 181 -16.65 26.80 -13.98
N ALA A 182 -16.24 27.67 -14.87
CA ALA A 182 -15.50 28.89 -14.58
C ALA A 182 -16.08 30.04 -15.42
N ALA A 183 -16.36 31.17 -14.80
CA ALA A 183 -16.92 32.36 -15.44
C ALA A 183 -16.13 33.61 -15.09
N VAL A 184 -16.04 34.55 -16.01
CA VAL A 184 -15.32 35.83 -15.83
C VAL A 184 -15.81 36.88 -16.83
N GLY A 185 -15.51 38.13 -16.56
CA GLY A 185 -15.67 39.23 -17.50
C GLY A 185 -17.10 39.37 -18.01
N PRO A 186 -17.36 39.25 -19.34
CA PRO A 186 -18.69 39.54 -19.89
C PRO A 186 -19.76 38.55 -19.43
N ALA A 187 -19.42 37.41 -18.88
CA ALA A 187 -20.39 36.43 -18.38
C ALA A 187 -20.84 36.73 -16.96
N THR A 188 -20.01 37.42 -16.18
CA THR A 188 -20.31 37.68 -14.75
C THR A 188 -20.88 39.08 -14.50
N LYS A 189 -21.63 39.20 -13.42
CA LYS A 189 -22.33 40.42 -13.04
C LYS A 189 -21.39 41.58 -12.74
N ASP A 190 -20.26 41.30 -12.15
CA ASP A 190 -19.27 42.30 -11.72
C ASP A 190 -17.95 42.20 -12.49
N GLY A 191 -17.90 41.33 -13.50
CA GLY A 191 -16.70 41.06 -14.29
C GLY A 191 -15.66 40.18 -13.59
N GLN A 192 -15.89 39.77 -12.33
CA GLN A 192 -14.95 38.99 -11.53
C GLN A 192 -15.14 37.49 -11.73
N VAL A 193 -14.15 36.72 -11.30
CA VAL A 193 -14.19 35.27 -11.41
C VAL A 193 -15.28 34.65 -10.50
N VAL A 194 -16.00 33.66 -11.04
CA VAL A 194 -16.81 32.68 -10.31
C VAL A 194 -16.47 31.29 -10.83
N ILE A 195 -16.04 30.39 -9.95
CA ILE A 195 -15.60 29.04 -10.32
C ILE A 195 -16.10 28.00 -9.33
N GLY A 196 -16.53 26.84 -9.81
CA GLY A 196 -17.08 25.81 -8.94
C GLY A 196 -17.08 24.41 -9.53
N HIS A 197 -17.30 23.43 -8.63
CA HIS A 197 -17.21 22.00 -8.91
C HIS A 197 -18.22 21.20 -8.11
N ILE A 198 -18.73 20.14 -8.70
CA ILE A 198 -19.51 19.05 -8.07
C ILE A 198 -18.75 17.75 -8.26
N THR A 199 -18.58 17.00 -7.18
CA THR A 199 -18.06 15.63 -7.22
C THR A 199 -19.18 14.62 -7.32
N MET A 200 -19.07 13.69 -8.27
CA MET A 200 -19.89 12.49 -8.35
C MET A 200 -18.96 11.28 -8.33
N TRP A 201 -18.81 10.69 -7.15
CA TRP A 201 -17.90 9.59 -6.89
C TRP A 201 -18.62 8.42 -6.19
N SER A 202 -17.94 7.28 -6.04
CA SER A 202 -18.49 6.14 -5.32
C SER A 202 -18.88 6.53 -3.88
N LEU A 203 -20.15 6.31 -3.53
CA LEU A 203 -20.64 6.66 -2.19
C LEU A 203 -20.29 5.63 -1.11
N SER A 204 -19.65 4.51 -1.47
CA SER A 204 -19.13 3.52 -0.51
C SER A 204 -18.05 4.10 0.42
N THR A 205 -17.27 5.04 -0.09
CA THR A 205 -16.20 5.74 0.66
C THR A 205 -16.53 7.20 0.96
N SER A 206 -17.75 7.65 0.66
CA SER A 206 -18.18 9.05 0.74
C SER A 206 -17.87 9.71 2.09
N ARG A 207 -18.00 8.97 3.19
CA ARG A 207 -17.79 9.48 4.55
C ARG A 207 -16.36 9.97 4.82
N PHE A 208 -15.40 9.64 3.95
CA PHE A 208 -13.99 10.03 4.09
C PHE A 208 -13.65 11.28 3.27
N PHE A 209 -14.52 11.71 2.38
CA PHE A 209 -14.27 12.84 1.49
C PHE A 209 -14.79 14.18 2.03
N ASN A 210 -15.12 14.22 3.30
CA ASN A 210 -15.54 15.42 4.00
C ASN A 210 -14.38 16.17 4.67
N LEU A 211 -13.14 15.89 4.30
CA LEU A 211 -11.97 16.58 4.84
C LEU A 211 -11.72 17.88 4.07
N TRP A 212 -11.70 19.00 4.78
CA TRP A 212 -11.24 20.29 4.29
C TRP A 212 -9.86 20.56 4.82
N LEU A 213 -8.85 20.39 3.97
CA LEU A 213 -7.44 20.40 4.35
C LEU A 213 -6.82 21.76 4.02
N ASP A 214 -6.31 22.42 5.04
CA ASP A 214 -5.59 23.67 4.99
C ASP A 214 -4.13 23.40 5.30
N VAL A 215 -3.26 23.54 4.32
CA VAL A 215 -1.83 23.30 4.42
C VAL A 215 -1.08 24.61 4.29
N LYS A 216 -0.35 24.98 5.34
CA LYS A 216 0.57 26.13 5.34
C LYS A 216 2.01 25.62 5.34
N PRO A 217 2.60 25.39 4.16
CA PRO A 217 3.95 24.84 4.06
C PRO A 217 4.99 25.88 4.50
N ALA A 218 6.15 25.41 4.95
CA ALA A 218 7.29 26.30 5.26
C ALA A 218 7.82 27.03 4.02
N ARG A 219 7.56 26.48 2.83
CA ARG A 219 7.95 27.07 1.53
C ARG A 219 6.81 26.94 0.52
N GLY A 220 6.60 27.98 -0.27
CA GLY A 220 5.52 28.04 -1.27
C GLY A 220 4.23 28.58 -0.67
N HIS A 221 3.16 28.50 -1.43
CA HIS A 221 1.85 29.04 -1.11
C HIS A 221 1.08 28.15 -0.13
N ARG A 222 0.29 28.77 0.74
CA ARG A 222 -0.73 28.06 1.52
C ARG A 222 -1.79 27.50 0.58
N VAL A 223 -2.17 26.23 0.77
CA VAL A 223 -3.11 25.51 -0.08
C VAL A 223 -4.32 25.08 0.74
N LEU A 224 -5.50 25.40 0.23
CA LEU A 224 -6.76 24.96 0.78
C LEU A 224 -7.44 24.01 -0.22
N MET A 225 -7.85 22.81 0.21
CA MET A 225 -8.41 21.82 -0.68
C MET A 225 -9.39 20.88 0.03
N GLN A 226 -10.34 20.35 -0.70
CA GLN A 226 -11.08 19.18 -0.24
C GLN A 226 -10.19 17.95 -0.39
N SER A 227 -10.12 17.10 0.64
CA SER A 227 -9.23 15.95 0.64
C SER A 227 -9.87 14.76 1.38
N TYR A 228 -9.05 13.81 1.73
CA TYR A 228 -9.40 12.59 2.45
C TYR A 228 -8.34 12.28 3.52
N PRO A 229 -8.63 11.42 4.51
CA PRO A 229 -7.64 11.08 5.55
C PRO A 229 -6.35 10.49 4.95
N GLY A 230 -5.22 11.11 5.26
CA GLY A 230 -3.91 10.74 4.70
C GLY A 230 -3.62 11.33 3.33
N GLY A 231 -4.53 12.16 2.77
CA GLY A 231 -4.37 12.76 1.46
C GLY A 231 -3.40 13.95 1.44
N ILE A 232 -2.58 14.05 0.39
CA ILE A 232 -1.75 15.23 0.08
C ILE A 232 -2.30 16.00 -1.11
N GLN A 233 -3.36 15.51 -1.73
CA GLN A 233 -4.09 16.07 -2.86
C GLN A 233 -5.59 16.12 -2.57
N SER A 234 -6.36 16.75 -3.44
CA SER A 234 -7.81 16.79 -3.30
C SER A 234 -8.46 15.42 -3.58
N GLY A 235 -8.24 14.84 -4.74
CA GLY A 235 -9.02 13.69 -5.20
C GLY A 235 -10.52 13.95 -5.37
N MET A 236 -11.01 15.11 -4.90
CA MET A 236 -12.36 15.63 -5.09
C MET A 236 -12.33 16.97 -5.84
N ASP A 237 -11.22 17.25 -6.43
CA ASP A 237 -10.96 18.13 -7.55
C ASP A 237 -11.28 19.60 -7.29
N TYR A 238 -10.95 20.05 -6.08
CA TYR A 238 -11.06 21.44 -5.69
C TYR A 238 -9.85 21.91 -4.90
N TYR A 239 -9.19 22.95 -5.41
CA TYR A 239 -8.01 23.54 -4.81
C TYR A 239 -8.04 25.07 -4.92
N GLN A 240 -7.48 25.75 -3.94
CA GLN A 240 -7.13 27.16 -4.02
C GLN A 240 -5.86 27.45 -3.21
N ASN A 241 -5.10 28.46 -3.61
CA ASN A 241 -3.92 28.93 -2.88
C ASN A 241 -4.04 30.41 -2.49
N ASP A 242 -3.16 30.84 -1.58
CA ASP A 242 -3.14 32.21 -1.06
C ASP A 242 -2.58 33.26 -2.06
N ASP A 243 -2.12 32.79 -3.21
CA ASP A 243 -1.75 33.67 -4.33
C ASP A 243 -2.91 33.90 -5.31
N GLY A 244 -4.11 33.45 -4.98
CA GLY A 244 -5.34 33.71 -5.73
C GLY A 244 -5.61 32.77 -6.91
N LEU A 245 -4.91 31.63 -6.99
CA LEU A 245 -5.23 30.57 -7.95
C LEU A 245 -6.34 29.66 -7.40
N VAL A 246 -7.29 29.31 -8.26
CA VAL A 246 -8.32 28.31 -8.00
C VAL A 246 -8.30 27.30 -9.13
N VAL A 247 -8.28 26.01 -8.77
CA VAL A 247 -8.19 24.91 -9.73
C VAL A 247 -9.26 23.88 -9.40
N VAL A 248 -10.03 23.51 -10.43
CA VAL A 248 -11.00 22.40 -10.37
C VAL A 248 -10.83 21.56 -11.63
N GLU A 249 -11.33 20.31 -11.59
CA GLU A 249 -11.20 19.46 -12.76
C GLU A 249 -12.44 18.61 -13.02
N THR A 250 -12.51 18.04 -14.22
CA THR A 250 -13.39 16.92 -14.54
C THR A 250 -12.60 15.87 -15.32
N THR A 251 -12.66 14.63 -14.84
CA THR A 251 -11.95 13.52 -15.49
C THR A 251 -12.40 13.32 -16.92
N ILE A 252 -11.48 13.25 -17.87
CA ILE A 252 -11.74 12.90 -19.27
C ILE A 252 -11.40 11.44 -19.53
N GLY A 253 -11.48 10.99 -20.79
CA GLY A 253 -11.11 9.61 -21.11
C GLY A 253 -9.63 9.34 -20.82
N GLN A 254 -9.33 8.15 -20.30
CA GLN A 254 -7.97 7.72 -19.98
C GLN A 254 -7.07 7.76 -21.21
N THR A 255 -5.87 8.30 -21.05
CA THR A 255 -4.80 8.32 -22.05
C THR A 255 -3.71 7.28 -21.70
N ARG A 256 -2.67 7.20 -22.53
CA ARG A 256 -1.62 6.18 -22.36
C ARG A 256 -0.82 6.41 -21.08
N PHE A 257 -0.51 5.32 -20.37
CA PHE A 257 0.36 5.36 -19.20
C PHE A 257 1.84 5.51 -19.59
N ASP A 258 2.51 6.48 -19.00
CA ASP A 258 3.97 6.63 -19.01
C ASP A 258 4.56 6.25 -17.64
N PRO A 259 5.23 5.09 -17.51
CA PRO A 259 5.78 4.64 -16.23
C PRO A 259 6.95 5.50 -15.72
N GLU A 260 7.53 6.36 -16.57
CA GLU A 260 8.58 7.28 -16.17
C GLU A 260 8.02 8.62 -15.65
N GLY A 261 6.71 8.83 -15.78
CA GLY A 261 6.04 10.04 -15.33
C GLY A 261 5.79 10.07 -13.82
N ALA A 262 5.58 11.28 -13.28
CA ALA A 262 5.28 11.50 -11.87
C ALA A 262 3.78 11.31 -11.58
N PRO A 263 3.42 10.79 -10.41
CA PRO A 263 2.03 10.66 -9.98
C PRO A 263 1.29 12.00 -9.93
N LEU A 264 -0.02 11.97 -10.21
CA LEU A 264 -0.86 13.15 -10.18
C LEU A 264 -0.79 13.87 -8.84
N ALA A 265 -0.85 13.11 -7.71
CA ALA A 265 -0.80 13.70 -6.37
C ALA A 265 0.43 14.58 -6.16
N SER A 266 1.59 14.18 -6.69
CA SER A 266 2.82 14.97 -6.63
C SER A 266 2.70 16.23 -7.50
N ARG A 267 2.24 16.08 -8.75
CA ARG A 267 2.16 17.17 -9.72
C ARG A 267 1.14 18.25 -9.33
N ILE A 268 -0.08 17.85 -8.97
CA ILE A 268 -1.12 18.82 -8.58
C ILE A 268 -0.79 19.52 -7.27
N ARG A 269 -0.26 18.79 -6.26
CA ARG A 269 0.18 19.42 -5.04
C ARG A 269 1.26 20.46 -5.29
N LYS A 270 2.25 20.15 -6.13
CA LYS A 270 3.31 21.07 -6.54
C LYS A 270 2.77 22.26 -7.30
N ALA A 271 1.80 22.06 -8.19
CA ALA A 271 1.17 23.12 -8.97
C ALA A 271 0.48 24.16 -8.09
N LEU A 272 -0.18 23.74 -7.01
CA LEU A 272 -0.84 24.68 -6.08
C LEU A 272 0.12 25.29 -5.06
N GLN A 273 1.13 24.52 -4.62
CA GLN A 273 2.09 25.03 -3.63
C GLN A 273 3.13 26.00 -4.22
N TYR A 274 3.49 25.84 -5.49
CA TYR A 274 4.54 26.61 -6.14
C TYR A 274 4.11 27.39 -7.38
N GLY A 275 2.88 27.20 -7.82
CA GLY A 275 2.31 27.94 -8.94
C GLY A 275 1.84 29.33 -8.50
N ASP A 276 2.21 30.34 -9.27
CA ASP A 276 1.89 31.76 -9.11
C ASP A 276 1.05 32.32 -10.28
N SER A 277 0.79 31.50 -11.28
CA SER A 277 0.06 31.88 -12.50
C SER A 277 -0.52 30.67 -13.20
N ILE A 278 -1.47 30.87 -14.09
CA ILE A 278 -2.02 29.78 -14.93
C ILE A 278 -0.89 29.10 -15.73
N ASP A 279 0.09 29.87 -16.23
CA ASP A 279 1.21 29.31 -16.99
C ASP A 279 2.09 28.39 -16.14
N SER A 280 2.37 28.75 -14.90
CA SER A 280 3.15 27.91 -13.98
C SER A 280 2.39 26.65 -13.58
N VAL A 281 1.09 26.72 -13.31
CA VAL A 281 0.23 25.56 -13.04
C VAL A 281 0.22 24.60 -14.22
N VAL A 282 -0.02 25.09 -15.44
CA VAL A 282 -0.01 24.29 -16.68
C VAL A 282 1.35 23.63 -16.90
N ALA A 283 2.44 24.37 -16.72
CA ALA A 283 3.79 23.83 -16.88
C ALA A 283 4.09 22.71 -15.87
N ILE A 284 3.73 22.90 -14.60
CA ILE A 284 3.96 21.88 -13.55
C ILE A 284 3.09 20.64 -13.79
N LEU A 285 1.81 20.79 -14.12
CA LEU A 285 0.91 19.67 -14.40
C LEU A 285 1.36 18.85 -15.62
N SER A 286 1.91 19.52 -16.63
CA SER A 286 2.38 18.87 -17.85
C SER A 286 3.73 18.19 -17.69
N ASN A 287 4.57 18.69 -16.77
CA ASN A 287 5.91 18.16 -16.57
C ASN A 287 5.88 16.76 -15.98
N GLN A 288 6.53 15.80 -16.64
CA GLN A 288 6.56 14.39 -16.22
C GLN A 288 5.15 13.80 -16.00
N ASN A 289 4.16 14.20 -16.80
CA ASN A 289 2.83 13.63 -16.68
C ASN A 289 2.83 12.14 -17.03
N ASN A 290 2.37 11.31 -16.10
CA ASN A 290 2.28 9.85 -16.30
C ASN A 290 1.07 9.40 -17.12
N GLY A 291 0.14 10.31 -17.42
CA GLY A 291 -1.05 10.04 -18.26
C GLY A 291 -2.19 9.30 -17.53
N LEU A 292 -2.00 8.88 -16.28
CA LEU A 292 -3.09 8.29 -15.50
C LEU A 292 -4.00 9.40 -14.95
N TYR A 293 -5.29 9.10 -14.83
CA TYR A 293 -6.31 10.05 -14.40
C TYR A 293 -6.24 11.34 -15.20
N SER A 294 -6.51 11.22 -16.52
CA SER A 294 -6.45 12.34 -17.46
C SER A 294 -7.62 13.29 -17.25
N ASN A 295 -7.35 14.58 -17.22
CA ASN A 295 -8.30 15.59 -16.76
C ASN A 295 -8.44 16.79 -17.71
N GLU A 296 -9.64 17.38 -17.66
CA GLU A 296 -9.95 18.73 -18.11
C GLU A 296 -9.94 19.64 -16.86
N TRP A 297 -8.90 20.48 -16.76
CA TRP A 297 -8.71 21.43 -15.68
C TRP A 297 -9.37 22.77 -16.00
N LEU A 298 -10.18 23.29 -15.08
CA LEU A 298 -10.62 24.66 -15.11
C LEU A 298 -9.79 25.46 -14.10
N LEU A 299 -9.11 26.47 -14.59
CA LEU A 299 -8.16 27.29 -13.85
C LEU A 299 -8.68 28.71 -13.74
N ALA A 300 -8.49 29.34 -12.60
CA ALA A 300 -8.76 30.76 -12.40
C ALA A 300 -7.60 31.43 -11.68
N ASP A 301 -7.20 32.60 -12.16
CA ASP A 301 -6.29 33.51 -11.46
C ASP A 301 -7.09 34.78 -11.10
N THR A 302 -7.37 34.95 -9.84
CA THR A 302 -8.15 36.09 -9.34
C THR A 302 -7.37 37.38 -9.27
N LYS A 303 -6.02 37.35 -9.40
CA LYS A 303 -5.16 38.55 -9.48
C LYS A 303 -5.26 39.20 -10.83
N THR A 304 -5.17 38.39 -11.87
CA THR A 304 -5.23 38.83 -13.28
C THR A 304 -6.64 38.84 -13.84
N ASN A 305 -7.62 38.30 -13.06
CA ASN A 305 -9.00 38.13 -13.48
C ASN A 305 -9.10 37.28 -14.76
N GLU A 306 -8.36 36.16 -14.81
CA GLU A 306 -8.31 35.26 -15.94
C GLU A 306 -8.89 33.89 -15.57
N ILE A 307 -9.58 33.26 -16.54
CA ILE A 307 -9.91 31.83 -16.48
C ILE A 307 -9.31 31.11 -17.68
N ALA A 308 -9.03 29.83 -17.50
CA ALA A 308 -8.54 28.96 -18.55
C ALA A 308 -9.18 27.57 -18.46
N MET A 309 -9.23 26.87 -19.59
CA MET A 309 -9.61 25.47 -19.69
C MET A 309 -8.41 24.70 -20.27
N PHE A 310 -7.92 23.72 -19.53
CA PHE A 310 -6.72 22.96 -19.89
C PHE A 310 -7.01 21.47 -19.92
N GLU A 311 -7.07 20.89 -21.11
CA GLU A 311 -7.15 19.45 -21.30
C GLU A 311 -5.75 18.86 -21.39
N LEU A 312 -5.48 17.83 -20.59
CA LEU A 312 -4.18 17.21 -20.47
C LEU A 312 -4.29 15.69 -20.64
N GLY A 313 -3.86 15.20 -21.80
CA GLY A 313 -3.53 13.79 -22.04
C GLY A 313 -2.06 13.51 -21.75
N THR A 314 -1.54 12.36 -22.15
CA THR A 314 -0.14 11.97 -21.90
C THR A 314 0.86 12.81 -22.73
N GLY A 315 0.67 12.87 -24.02
CA GLY A 315 1.54 13.62 -24.95
C GLY A 315 0.82 14.72 -25.68
N LYS A 316 -0.50 14.84 -25.54
CA LYS A 316 -1.33 15.88 -26.16
C LYS A 316 -2.00 16.72 -25.10
N SER A 317 -2.08 18.01 -25.34
CA SER A 317 -2.79 18.93 -24.45
C SER A 317 -3.35 20.11 -25.23
N LYS A 318 -4.36 20.75 -24.66
CA LYS A 318 -4.94 21.98 -25.20
C LYS A 318 -5.27 22.95 -24.09
N LEU A 319 -4.83 24.18 -24.24
CA LEU A 319 -5.14 25.27 -23.32
C LEU A 319 -5.96 26.33 -24.06
N TRP A 320 -7.10 26.71 -23.53
CA TRP A 320 -7.91 27.88 -23.92
C TRP A 320 -7.82 28.92 -22.82
N ARG A 321 -7.66 30.18 -23.20
CA ARG A 321 -7.46 31.30 -22.26
C ARG A 321 -8.42 32.45 -22.52
N SER A 322 -9.07 32.92 -21.46
CA SER A 322 -9.97 34.09 -21.54
C SER A 322 -9.27 35.37 -21.95
N THR A 323 -8.03 35.57 -21.55
CA THR A 323 -7.22 36.77 -21.92
C THR A 323 -6.78 36.78 -23.37
N LYS A 324 -6.85 35.62 -24.06
CA LYS A 324 -6.57 35.53 -25.52
C LYS A 324 -7.83 35.46 -26.37
N ASP A 325 -9.00 35.65 -25.77
CA ASP A 325 -10.32 35.53 -26.40
C ASP A 325 -10.56 34.14 -27.04
N GLU A 326 -10.00 33.08 -26.42
CA GLU A 326 -10.09 31.67 -26.87
C GLU A 326 -11.26 30.99 -26.19
N TRP A 327 -12.41 30.92 -26.85
CA TRP A 327 -13.65 30.36 -26.31
C TRP A 327 -14.04 29.10 -27.03
N PHE A 328 -14.79 28.24 -26.32
CA PHE A 328 -15.30 26.97 -26.82
C PHE A 328 -16.84 26.97 -26.83
N GLY A 329 -17.44 26.26 -27.78
CA GLY A 329 -18.88 26.00 -27.80
C GLY A 329 -19.80 27.24 -27.98
N GLY A 330 -19.25 28.36 -28.43
CA GLY A 330 -20.03 29.59 -28.66
C GLY A 330 -20.25 30.42 -27.39
N THR A 331 -19.60 30.10 -26.28
CA THR A 331 -19.60 30.90 -25.04
C THR A 331 -18.56 32.00 -25.08
N ARG A 332 -18.73 33.02 -24.27
CA ARG A 332 -17.74 34.07 -24.04
C ARG A 332 -17.73 34.42 -22.55
N GLY A 333 -16.55 34.36 -21.91
CA GLY A 333 -16.43 34.52 -20.47
C GLY A 333 -16.84 33.29 -19.67
N PHE A 334 -16.97 32.12 -20.31
CA PHE A 334 -17.46 30.91 -19.65
C PHE A 334 -16.81 29.64 -20.19
N TYR A 335 -16.22 28.83 -19.33
CA TYR A 335 -15.77 27.47 -19.58
C TYR A 335 -16.54 26.50 -18.67
N TRP A 336 -16.64 25.24 -19.10
CA TRP A 336 -17.27 24.19 -18.32
C TRP A 336 -16.62 22.82 -18.55
N GLY A 337 -16.69 21.96 -17.57
CA GLY A 337 -16.26 20.57 -17.62
C GLY A 337 -17.37 19.59 -17.28
N CYS A 338 -17.41 18.46 -17.96
CA CYS A 338 -18.38 17.37 -17.71
C CYS A 338 -17.88 16.01 -18.21
N ASN A 339 -16.63 15.68 -18.00
CA ASN A 339 -16.00 14.40 -18.34
C ASN A 339 -16.01 14.09 -19.85
N ASN A 340 -15.84 15.10 -20.68
CA ASN A 340 -15.91 14.98 -22.12
C ASN A 340 -14.87 15.88 -22.79
N ALA A 341 -13.68 15.34 -23.07
CA ALA A 341 -12.63 16.08 -23.74
C ALA A 341 -13.14 16.75 -25.02
N LYS A 342 -12.82 18.00 -25.21
CA LYS A 342 -13.30 18.84 -26.31
C LYS A 342 -12.30 18.93 -27.45
N ASP A 343 -11.00 18.89 -27.12
CA ASP A 343 -9.92 18.94 -28.11
C ASP A 343 -9.79 17.61 -28.88
N ILE A 344 -9.61 17.69 -30.19
CA ILE A 344 -9.54 16.51 -31.05
C ILE A 344 -8.26 15.70 -30.83
N ASP A 345 -7.13 16.37 -30.60
CA ASP A 345 -5.84 15.68 -30.42
C ASP A 345 -5.79 14.94 -29.10
N VAL A 346 -6.34 15.54 -28.03
CA VAL A 346 -6.51 14.87 -26.73
C VAL A 346 -7.48 13.69 -26.84
N ARG A 347 -8.58 13.84 -27.58
CA ARG A 347 -9.55 12.73 -27.79
C ARG A 347 -8.92 11.56 -28.56
N LEU A 348 -8.10 11.83 -29.54
CA LEU A 348 -7.39 10.80 -30.31
C LEU A 348 -6.36 10.04 -29.50
N GLU A 349 -5.84 10.63 -28.42
CA GLU A 349 -4.93 9.98 -27.50
C GLU A 349 -5.64 9.08 -26.47
N THR A 350 -6.95 9.24 -26.33
CA THR A 350 -7.76 8.49 -25.37
C THR A 350 -7.75 6.98 -25.69
N VAL A 351 -7.42 6.19 -24.69
CA VAL A 351 -7.51 4.72 -24.76
C VAL A 351 -8.97 4.28 -24.57
N ALA A 352 -9.40 3.32 -25.38
CA ALA A 352 -10.74 2.75 -25.23
C ALA A 352 -10.82 1.86 -24.01
N SER A 353 -11.78 2.08 -23.12
CA SER A 353 -12.07 1.11 -22.05
C SER A 353 -12.75 -0.14 -22.60
N VAL A 354 -12.61 -1.26 -21.90
CA VAL A 354 -13.22 -2.56 -22.26
C VAL A 354 -14.73 -2.45 -22.50
N GLU A 355 -15.39 -1.49 -21.87
CA GLU A 355 -16.83 -1.26 -21.95
C GLU A 355 -17.22 -0.16 -22.93
N SER A 356 -16.26 0.59 -23.48
CA SER A 356 -16.59 1.76 -24.28
C SER A 356 -16.86 1.39 -25.75
N LYS A 357 -17.88 2.05 -26.30
CA LYS A 357 -18.06 2.14 -27.73
C LYS A 357 -16.86 2.88 -28.37
N PRO A 358 -16.65 2.76 -29.68
CA PRO A 358 -15.59 3.50 -30.36
C PRO A 358 -15.55 4.95 -29.91
N VAL A 359 -14.35 5.45 -29.57
CA VAL A 359 -14.16 6.85 -29.20
C VAL A 359 -14.69 7.73 -30.33
N ASN A 360 -15.64 8.60 -30.02
CA ASN A 360 -16.09 9.59 -31.01
C ASN A 360 -14.97 10.60 -31.20
N VAL A 361 -14.37 10.59 -32.39
CA VAL A 361 -13.32 11.54 -32.76
C VAL A 361 -13.86 12.98 -32.72
N VAL A 362 -15.11 13.17 -33.14
CA VAL A 362 -15.75 14.47 -33.14
C VAL A 362 -16.44 14.71 -31.78
N TRP A 363 -16.15 15.84 -31.15
CA TRP A 363 -16.84 16.23 -29.93
C TRP A 363 -18.35 16.40 -30.20
N ARG A 364 -19.16 15.82 -29.35
CA ARG A 364 -20.62 15.97 -29.37
C ARG A 364 -21.08 16.34 -27.97
N PRO A 365 -21.90 17.41 -27.81
CA PRO A 365 -22.39 17.80 -26.51
C PRO A 365 -23.22 16.67 -25.88
N THR A 366 -22.89 16.33 -24.66
CA THR A 366 -23.66 15.46 -23.77
C THR A 366 -24.89 16.21 -23.20
N ASP A 367 -25.73 15.54 -22.46
CA ASP A 367 -26.84 16.22 -21.78
C ASP A 367 -26.34 17.26 -20.76
N ARG A 368 -25.20 17.01 -20.11
CA ARG A 368 -24.56 17.97 -19.20
C ARG A 368 -23.97 19.17 -19.95
N ASP A 369 -23.32 18.96 -21.07
CA ASP A 369 -22.88 20.08 -21.94
C ASP A 369 -24.04 20.98 -22.35
N ARG A 370 -25.15 20.35 -22.77
CA ARG A 370 -26.38 21.09 -23.14
C ARG A 370 -26.96 21.87 -21.98
N ALA A 371 -26.93 21.29 -20.77
CA ALA A 371 -27.41 21.96 -19.56
C ALA A 371 -26.54 23.18 -19.22
N TRP A 372 -25.21 23.04 -19.27
CA TRP A 372 -24.31 24.19 -19.08
C TRP A 372 -24.53 25.29 -20.10
N LEU A 373 -24.67 24.96 -21.39
CA LEU A 373 -24.94 25.91 -22.44
C LEU A 373 -26.30 26.59 -22.26
N ALA A 374 -27.32 25.87 -21.81
CA ALA A 374 -28.60 26.43 -21.52
C ALA A 374 -28.56 27.44 -20.36
N LEU A 375 -27.91 27.09 -19.26
CA LEU A 375 -27.71 27.99 -18.10
C LEU A 375 -26.89 29.23 -18.50
N TYR A 376 -25.83 29.05 -19.27
CA TYR A 376 -25.04 30.16 -19.79
C TYR A 376 -25.91 31.10 -20.62
N ASN A 377 -26.68 30.58 -21.57
CA ASN A 377 -27.53 31.42 -22.47
C ASN A 377 -28.62 32.17 -21.68
N GLU A 378 -29.12 31.57 -20.61
CA GLU A 378 -30.14 32.19 -19.74
C GLU A 378 -29.54 33.31 -18.86
N GLN A 379 -28.33 33.08 -18.32
CA GLN A 379 -27.75 33.89 -17.25
C GLN A 379 -26.46 34.61 -17.64
N GLN A 380 -26.04 34.60 -18.92
CA GLN A 380 -24.89 35.35 -19.35
C GLN A 380 -25.02 36.83 -18.97
N THR A 381 -23.94 37.45 -18.50
CA THR A 381 -23.86 38.80 -17.91
C THR A 381 -24.34 38.92 -16.46
N THR A 382 -24.89 37.89 -15.86
CA THR A 382 -25.45 37.96 -14.51
C THR A 382 -24.90 36.90 -13.56
N ILE A 383 -23.92 36.09 -14.00
CA ILE A 383 -23.32 35.04 -13.20
C ILE A 383 -22.68 35.65 -11.95
N ASP A 384 -23.11 35.21 -10.80
CA ASP A 384 -22.62 35.56 -9.47
C ASP A 384 -22.71 34.33 -8.53
N ALA A 385 -22.60 34.50 -7.24
CA ALA A 385 -22.70 33.40 -6.27
C ALA A 385 -24.05 32.65 -6.37
N ASN A 386 -25.16 33.33 -6.75
CA ASN A 386 -26.46 32.68 -6.90
C ASN A 386 -26.49 31.70 -8.07
N PHE A 387 -25.68 31.93 -9.11
CA PHE A 387 -25.49 30.99 -10.19
C PHE A 387 -24.90 29.67 -9.68
N GLY A 388 -23.88 29.70 -8.80
CA GLY A 388 -23.29 28.51 -8.21
C GLY A 388 -24.31 27.68 -7.44
N PHE A 389 -25.11 28.30 -6.60
CA PHE A 389 -26.20 27.62 -5.88
C PHE A 389 -27.23 27.00 -6.83
N GLY A 390 -27.65 27.73 -7.88
CA GLY A 390 -28.64 27.28 -8.85
C GLY A 390 -28.13 26.14 -9.76
N ALA A 391 -26.96 26.32 -10.36
CA ALA A 391 -26.36 25.34 -11.27
C ALA A 391 -26.19 23.97 -10.60
N PHE A 392 -25.73 23.96 -9.35
CA PHE A 392 -25.49 22.73 -8.61
C PHE A 392 -26.74 22.08 -8.02
N THR A 393 -27.91 22.62 -8.27
CA THR A 393 -29.18 21.98 -8.02
C THR A 393 -29.93 21.56 -9.30
N THR A 394 -29.33 21.78 -10.47
CA THR A 394 -29.95 21.57 -11.79
C THR A 394 -29.56 20.21 -12.38
N PRO A 395 -30.52 19.28 -12.61
CA PRO A 395 -30.21 18.06 -13.38
C PRO A 395 -29.96 18.40 -14.88
N PRO A 396 -29.07 17.67 -15.54
CA PRO A 396 -28.24 16.55 -15.08
C PRO A 396 -26.87 16.98 -14.51
N LEU A 397 -26.65 18.27 -14.25
CA LEU A 397 -25.38 18.77 -13.68
C LEU A 397 -25.16 18.26 -12.26
N ALA A 398 -26.25 18.04 -11.53
CA ALA A 398 -26.27 17.41 -10.23
C ALA A 398 -27.26 16.25 -10.20
N SER A 399 -27.04 15.31 -9.27
CA SER A 399 -27.93 14.18 -9.00
C SER A 399 -28.10 13.97 -7.49
N ALA A 400 -29.03 13.10 -7.11
CA ALA A 400 -29.16 12.71 -5.71
C ALA A 400 -27.91 11.98 -5.17
N SER A 401 -27.11 11.37 -6.06
CA SER A 401 -25.85 10.72 -5.73
C SER A 401 -24.62 11.61 -5.86
N SER A 402 -24.78 12.93 -6.06
CA SER A 402 -23.65 13.87 -5.96
C SER A 402 -23.13 13.89 -4.52
N LEU A 403 -21.81 13.81 -4.38
CA LEU A 403 -21.14 13.74 -3.07
C LEU A 403 -21.16 15.08 -2.35
N ASP A 404 -20.97 16.15 -3.11
CA ASP A 404 -20.80 17.52 -2.59
C ASP A 404 -21.06 18.56 -3.68
N ALA A 405 -20.93 19.83 -3.33
CA ALA A 405 -20.72 20.94 -4.25
C ALA A 405 -19.91 22.04 -3.55
N LYS A 406 -19.06 22.72 -4.30
CA LYS A 406 -18.21 23.80 -3.82
C LYS A 406 -17.96 24.82 -4.93
N PHE A 407 -17.94 26.09 -4.56
CA PHE A 407 -17.61 27.19 -5.49
C PHE A 407 -17.06 28.39 -4.72
N THR A 408 -16.32 29.22 -5.42
CA THR A 408 -15.80 30.47 -4.89
C THR A 408 -15.96 31.61 -5.88
N THR A 409 -15.76 32.81 -5.39
CA THR A 409 -15.71 34.07 -6.16
C THR A 409 -14.39 34.75 -5.89
N THR A 410 -13.99 35.73 -6.71
CA THR A 410 -12.78 36.52 -6.47
C THR A 410 -12.71 37.06 -5.04
N SER A 411 -13.84 37.54 -4.50
CA SER A 411 -13.87 38.12 -3.14
C SER A 411 -13.65 37.06 -2.06
N LEU A 412 -14.18 35.87 -2.20
CA LEU A 412 -13.98 34.76 -1.26
C LEU A 412 -12.59 34.13 -1.39
N ALA A 413 -12.11 33.96 -2.60
CA ALA A 413 -10.80 33.34 -2.86
C ALA A 413 -9.63 34.16 -2.28
N LYS A 414 -9.71 35.50 -2.28
CA LYS A 414 -8.75 36.40 -1.63
C LYS A 414 -8.55 36.11 -0.13
N ASP A 415 -9.59 35.59 0.51
CA ASP A 415 -9.57 35.22 1.95
C ASP A 415 -9.46 33.73 2.14
N LEU A 416 -9.08 32.95 1.10
CA LEU A 416 -9.09 31.49 1.12
C LEU A 416 -10.43 30.92 1.61
N LYS A 417 -11.53 31.43 1.06
CA LYS A 417 -12.91 31.01 1.41
C LYS A 417 -13.60 30.39 0.21
N CYS A 418 -14.53 29.45 0.46
CA CYS A 418 -15.45 28.95 -0.53
C CYS A 418 -16.80 28.59 0.09
N TRP A 419 -17.84 28.63 -0.71
CA TRP A 419 -19.11 27.98 -0.38
C TRP A 419 -18.98 26.48 -0.64
N ALA A 420 -19.34 25.66 0.34
CA ALA A 420 -19.34 24.22 0.22
C ALA A 420 -20.57 23.58 0.87
N ARG A 421 -21.01 22.47 0.31
CA ARG A 421 -22.06 21.62 0.85
C ARG A 421 -21.61 20.18 0.77
N PHE A 422 -21.57 19.47 1.89
CA PHE A 422 -21.30 18.03 1.91
C PHE A 422 -22.61 17.26 1.83
N GLY A 423 -22.67 16.24 0.96
CA GLY A 423 -23.88 15.55 0.55
C GLY A 423 -24.52 16.19 -0.68
N SER A 424 -25.57 15.56 -1.21
CA SER A 424 -26.21 16.00 -2.45
C SER A 424 -26.63 17.47 -2.39
N PRO A 425 -26.14 18.33 -3.29
CA PRO A 425 -26.50 19.74 -3.31
C PRO A 425 -27.99 19.96 -3.65
N MET A 426 -28.65 18.96 -4.21
CA MET A 426 -30.10 18.95 -4.44
C MET A 426 -30.93 18.83 -3.15
N GLY A 427 -30.30 18.66 -1.98
CA GLY A 427 -30.98 18.54 -0.69
C GLY A 427 -31.68 17.19 -0.46
N ARG A 428 -31.37 16.17 -1.26
CA ARG A 428 -31.94 14.83 -1.14
C ARG A 428 -30.97 13.88 -0.51
N THR A 429 -31.42 13.13 0.50
CA THR A 429 -30.65 12.03 1.06
C THR A 429 -30.46 10.94 -0.01
N TRP A 430 -29.25 10.51 -0.20
CA TRP A 430 -28.98 9.31 -0.97
C TRP A 430 -29.06 8.08 -0.06
N GLU A 431 -29.77 7.06 -0.53
CA GLU A 431 -29.89 5.77 0.15
C GLU A 431 -29.17 4.69 -0.68
N PRO A 432 -28.39 3.81 -0.03
CA PRO A 432 -27.77 2.70 -0.75
C PRO A 432 -28.84 1.73 -1.25
N THR A 433 -28.67 1.25 -2.47
CA THR A 433 -29.48 0.19 -3.04
C THR A 433 -29.32 -1.12 -2.25
N GLU A 434 -30.24 -2.08 -2.45
CA GLU A 434 -30.17 -3.38 -1.77
C GLU A 434 -28.82 -4.08 -2.01
N GLY A 435 -28.30 -4.03 -3.24
CA GLY A 435 -26.98 -4.58 -3.58
C GLY A 435 -25.81 -3.85 -2.91
N GLU A 436 -25.92 -2.53 -2.78
CA GLU A 436 -24.87 -1.70 -2.14
C GLU A 436 -24.84 -1.87 -0.62
N ARG A 437 -25.94 -2.22 0.03
CA ARG A 437 -26.01 -2.45 1.49
C ARG A 437 -25.10 -3.57 1.98
N SER A 438 -24.67 -4.46 1.09
CA SER A 438 -23.69 -5.49 1.41
C SER A 438 -22.26 -4.95 1.53
N ILE A 439 -21.99 -3.73 1.08
CA ILE A 439 -20.67 -3.11 1.15
C ILE A 439 -20.39 -2.70 2.60
N PRO A 440 -19.31 -3.17 3.22
CA PRO A 440 -19.00 -2.85 4.59
C PRO A 440 -18.87 -1.33 4.83
N GLY A 441 -19.61 -0.83 5.82
CA GLY A 441 -19.52 0.57 6.24
C GLY A 441 -20.27 1.58 5.37
N ILE A 442 -21.00 1.15 4.31
CA ILE A 442 -21.83 2.04 3.53
C ILE A 442 -22.99 2.58 4.41
N LYS A 443 -23.26 3.85 4.26
CA LYS A 443 -24.34 4.55 5.00
C LYS A 443 -25.06 5.51 4.06
N PRO A 444 -26.33 5.87 4.36
CA PRO A 444 -26.98 6.97 3.67
C PRO A 444 -26.14 8.24 3.74
N LEU A 445 -26.09 8.99 2.65
CA LEU A 445 -25.46 10.29 2.59
C LEU A 445 -26.54 11.38 2.76
N VAL A 446 -26.58 11.96 3.95
CA VAL A 446 -27.50 13.04 4.29
C VAL A 446 -26.87 14.36 3.90
N PRO A 447 -27.53 15.20 3.10
CA PRO A 447 -26.97 16.50 2.73
C PRO A 447 -26.96 17.46 3.92
N ASN A 448 -25.84 18.14 4.10
CA ASN A 448 -25.69 19.21 5.09
C ASN A 448 -26.13 20.57 4.50
N ASP A 449 -26.20 21.59 5.34
CA ASP A 449 -26.43 22.96 4.86
C ASP A 449 -25.19 23.51 4.14
N TRP A 450 -25.40 24.48 3.25
CA TRP A 450 -24.32 25.27 2.70
C TRP A 450 -23.60 26.03 3.80
N THR A 451 -22.27 25.96 3.79
CA THR A 451 -21.41 26.69 4.73
C THR A 451 -20.25 27.35 4.00
N THR A 452 -19.70 28.39 4.57
CA THR A 452 -18.46 28.99 4.09
C THR A 452 -17.31 28.32 4.80
N LEU A 453 -16.51 27.54 4.08
CA LEU A 453 -15.25 26.98 4.59
C LEU A 453 -14.13 28.01 4.41
N THR A 454 -13.20 28.02 5.36
CA THR A 454 -12.13 29.01 5.45
C THR A 454 -10.83 28.41 5.97
N ALA A 455 -9.71 29.06 5.67
CA ALA A 455 -8.42 28.82 6.29
C ALA A 455 -8.19 29.66 7.58
N GLU A 456 -9.17 30.41 8.04
CA GLU A 456 -9.04 31.19 9.28
C GLU A 456 -9.01 30.26 10.49
N ALA A 457 -8.02 30.47 11.38
CA ALA A 457 -7.98 29.74 12.63
C ALA A 457 -9.23 30.06 13.48
N PRO A 458 -9.84 29.05 14.14
CA PRO A 458 -10.89 29.34 15.11
C PRO A 458 -10.31 30.25 16.18
N SER A 459 -11.10 31.30 16.55
CA SER A 459 -10.72 32.22 17.62
C SER A 459 -10.25 31.44 18.86
N PRO A 460 -9.13 31.80 19.50
CA PRO A 460 -8.74 31.14 20.72
C PRO A 460 -9.88 31.29 21.73
N ALA A 461 -10.40 30.16 22.18
CA ALA A 461 -11.37 30.17 23.28
C ALA A 461 -10.75 30.88 24.47
N VAL A 462 -11.52 31.73 25.14
CA VAL A 462 -11.23 32.12 26.50
C VAL A 462 -10.91 30.88 27.30
N GLU A 463 -9.74 30.82 27.91
CA GLU A 463 -9.07 29.70 28.62
C GLU A 463 -9.71 28.32 28.49
N PRO A 464 -8.97 27.30 28.05
CA PRO A 464 -9.54 25.98 27.85
C PRO A 464 -10.17 25.51 29.17
N ALA A 465 -11.48 25.25 29.12
CA ALA A 465 -12.09 24.43 30.16
C ALA A 465 -11.24 23.16 30.26
N LYS A 466 -10.89 22.71 31.45
CA LYS A 466 -10.03 21.55 31.78
C LYS A 466 -10.50 20.18 31.19
N THR A 467 -11.29 20.19 30.13
CA THR A 467 -11.84 19.05 29.43
C THR A 467 -11.45 18.98 27.93
N ALA A 468 -10.52 19.84 27.46
CA ALA A 468 -9.85 19.52 26.21
C ALA A 468 -9.12 18.19 26.44
N VAL A 469 -9.48 17.16 25.71
CA VAL A 469 -8.68 15.93 25.66
C VAL A 469 -7.37 16.37 25.03
N ASP A 470 -6.42 16.71 25.92
CA ASP A 470 -5.07 16.99 25.54
C ASP A 470 -4.52 15.68 24.97
N LEU A 471 -4.30 15.66 23.66
CA LEU A 471 -3.56 14.57 23.04
C LEU A 471 -2.04 14.71 23.34
N ASP A 472 -1.68 15.74 24.09
CA ASP A 472 -0.38 15.95 24.68
C ASP A 472 -0.20 15.05 25.91
N GLY A 473 0.03 13.79 25.68
CA GLY A 473 1.02 13.10 26.49
C GLY A 473 2.33 13.88 26.30
N PRO A 474 3.29 13.84 27.24
CA PRO A 474 4.46 14.67 27.21
C PRO A 474 5.12 14.59 25.84
N VAL A 475 4.95 15.68 25.06
CA VAL A 475 5.70 15.86 23.83
C VAL A 475 7.12 16.10 24.30
N HIS A 476 7.88 15.05 24.30
CA HIS A 476 9.30 15.24 24.16
C HIS A 476 9.46 15.97 22.83
N HIS A 477 9.79 17.25 22.88
CA HIS A 477 10.38 17.92 21.75
C HIS A 477 11.49 17.00 21.27
N ALA A 478 11.27 16.37 20.17
CA ALA A 478 12.30 15.58 19.56
C ALA A 478 13.27 16.60 18.94
N ASP A 479 14.32 16.85 19.70
CA ASP A 479 15.58 16.28 19.27
C ASP A 479 15.33 14.81 18.98
N HIS A 480 14.87 14.47 17.78
CA HIS A 480 14.59 13.11 17.29
C HIS A 480 14.61 12.02 18.38
N ALA A 481 13.98 12.31 19.51
CA ALA A 481 13.83 11.38 20.60
C ALA A 481 12.85 10.34 20.06
N VAL A 482 13.46 9.31 19.58
CA VAL A 482 12.91 8.00 19.38
C VAL A 482 11.89 7.78 20.49
N ASP A 483 10.63 7.59 20.12
CA ASP A 483 9.64 7.07 21.03
C ASP A 483 10.24 5.77 21.59
N ASP A 484 10.55 5.73 22.88
CA ASP A 484 11.17 4.59 23.56
C ASP A 484 10.37 3.30 23.41
N HIS A 485 9.16 3.38 22.85
CA HIS A 485 8.29 2.22 22.60
C HIS A 485 8.50 1.56 21.24
N HIS A 486 8.97 2.28 20.21
CA HIS A 486 9.28 1.73 18.89
C HIS A 486 10.36 2.58 18.18
N PRO A 487 11.62 2.50 18.60
CA PRO A 487 12.67 3.18 17.87
C PRO A 487 12.73 2.64 16.44
N PRO A 488 12.78 3.51 15.41
CA PRO A 488 13.18 3.04 14.10
C PRO A 488 14.52 2.35 14.23
N ALA A 489 14.65 1.15 13.65
CA ALA A 489 15.90 0.43 13.72
C ALA A 489 17.02 1.20 12.99
N TRP A 490 16.65 2.00 12.01
CA TRP A 490 17.53 2.92 11.27
C TRP A 490 16.73 4.05 10.62
N HIS A 491 17.43 5.09 10.15
CA HIS A 491 16.82 6.28 9.58
C HIS A 491 16.89 6.30 8.04
N GLY A 492 15.96 7.01 7.44
CA GLY A 492 15.91 7.29 6.02
C GLY A 492 15.03 6.32 5.23
N THR A 493 14.58 6.80 4.09
CA THR A 493 13.84 6.01 3.10
C THR A 493 14.69 5.97 1.84
N ILE A 494 15.01 4.79 1.33
CA ILE A 494 15.75 4.60 0.09
C ILE A 494 14.81 4.17 -1.04
N LEU A 495 15.17 4.52 -2.27
CA LEU A 495 14.38 4.20 -3.46
C LEU A 495 15.20 3.29 -4.38
N PRO A 496 14.60 2.33 -5.09
CA PRO A 496 15.34 1.51 -6.03
C PRO A 496 15.71 2.36 -7.27
N ARG A 497 16.95 2.22 -7.75
CA ARG A 497 17.41 2.87 -8.99
C ARG A 497 16.85 2.16 -10.22
N ALA A 498 16.78 0.85 -10.19
CA ALA A 498 16.23 -0.01 -11.22
C ALA A 498 15.37 -1.12 -10.59
N ASP A 499 14.65 -1.87 -11.43
CA ASP A 499 13.82 -2.98 -10.95
C ASP A 499 14.62 -4.01 -10.16
N ALA A 500 15.86 -4.29 -10.59
CA ALA A 500 16.78 -5.18 -9.91
C ALA A 500 17.20 -4.72 -8.50
N ASP A 501 16.97 -3.46 -8.15
CA ASP A 501 17.30 -2.90 -6.83
C ASP A 501 16.09 -2.90 -5.88
N THR A 502 14.91 -3.31 -6.34
CA THR A 502 13.67 -3.35 -5.55
C THR A 502 13.83 -4.17 -4.27
N TRP A 503 14.59 -5.25 -4.31
CA TRP A 503 14.87 -6.08 -3.12
C TRP A 503 15.49 -5.29 -1.97
N LEU A 504 16.35 -4.32 -2.29
CA LEU A 504 17.03 -3.49 -1.29
C LEU A 504 16.06 -2.47 -0.70
N ALA A 505 15.30 -1.74 -1.52
CA ALA A 505 14.36 -0.74 -1.04
C ALA A 505 13.21 -1.38 -0.23
N ALA A 506 12.58 -2.43 -0.76
CA ALA A 506 11.53 -3.17 -0.08
C ALA A 506 12.06 -3.87 1.18
N GLY A 507 13.23 -4.52 1.07
CA GLY A 507 13.89 -5.19 2.19
C GLY A 507 14.29 -4.21 3.29
N PHE A 508 14.77 -3.02 2.95
CA PHE A 508 15.16 -1.99 3.92
C PHE A 508 13.98 -1.63 4.84
N ALA A 509 12.82 -1.34 4.27
CA ALA A 509 11.62 -0.97 5.02
C ALA A 509 11.01 -2.17 5.78
N ASP A 510 10.91 -3.33 5.15
CA ASP A 510 10.30 -4.52 5.77
C ASP A 510 11.17 -5.13 6.87
N TYR A 511 12.49 -5.12 6.68
CA TYR A 511 13.42 -5.68 7.67
C TYR A 511 13.62 -4.78 8.89
N GLU A 512 13.45 -3.47 8.75
CA GLU A 512 13.39 -2.55 9.88
C GLU A 512 12.36 -3.00 10.92
N ARG A 513 11.17 -3.39 10.45
CA ARG A 513 10.10 -3.90 11.32
C ARG A 513 10.45 -5.22 11.99
N VAL A 514 11.18 -6.09 11.28
CA VAL A 514 11.68 -7.35 11.86
C VAL A 514 12.65 -7.07 13.00
N VAL A 515 13.57 -6.13 12.83
CA VAL A 515 14.52 -5.75 13.87
C VAL A 515 13.83 -5.07 15.05
N ALA A 516 12.85 -4.19 14.80
CA ALA A 516 12.04 -3.60 15.86
C ALA A 516 11.26 -4.66 16.65
N LEU A 517 10.66 -5.63 15.97
CA LEU A 517 9.96 -6.74 16.60
C LEU A 517 10.92 -7.64 17.43
N GLU A 518 12.14 -7.85 16.96
CA GLU A 518 13.16 -8.61 17.69
C GLU A 518 13.53 -7.95 19.01
N THR A 519 13.61 -6.63 19.04
CA THR A 519 13.87 -5.86 20.28
C THR A 519 12.78 -6.08 21.33
N LEU A 520 11.52 -6.25 20.89
CA LEU A 520 10.36 -6.44 21.77
C LEU A 520 10.16 -7.91 22.19
N ALA A 521 10.30 -8.85 21.25
CA ALA A 521 9.88 -10.25 21.40
C ALA A 521 11.05 -11.23 21.33
N GLY A 522 12.28 -10.75 21.17
CA GLY A 522 13.48 -11.57 21.00
C GLY A 522 13.52 -12.27 19.62
N ARG A 523 14.62 -12.97 19.33
CA ARG A 523 14.85 -13.64 18.05
C ARG A 523 13.76 -14.66 17.67
N GLN A 524 13.18 -15.34 18.65
CA GLN A 524 12.07 -16.27 18.40
C GLN A 524 10.79 -15.56 17.95
N GLY A 525 10.55 -14.33 18.42
CA GLY A 525 9.39 -13.54 18.05
C GLY A 525 9.38 -13.08 16.59
N VAL A 526 10.53 -13.06 15.90
CA VAL A 526 10.62 -12.64 14.50
C VAL A 526 10.48 -13.79 13.50
N GLN A 527 10.54 -15.02 13.93
CA GLN A 527 10.47 -16.18 13.03
C GLN A 527 9.21 -16.22 12.18
N PRO A 528 8.02 -15.86 12.69
CA PRO A 528 6.84 -15.79 11.84
C PRO A 528 6.98 -14.77 10.69
N ALA A 529 7.69 -13.66 10.89
CA ALA A 529 7.92 -12.65 9.86
C ALA A 529 8.91 -13.13 8.78
N LEU A 530 10.00 -13.78 9.20
CA LEU A 530 10.97 -14.41 8.28
C LEU A 530 10.31 -15.54 7.48
N TYR A 531 9.52 -16.35 8.16
CA TYR A 531 8.74 -17.40 7.53
C TYR A 531 7.75 -16.84 6.49
N ALA A 532 7.03 -15.78 6.82
CA ALA A 532 6.10 -15.13 5.89
C ALA A 532 6.84 -14.60 4.64
N ALA A 533 8.04 -14.01 4.81
CA ALA A 533 8.87 -13.54 3.69
C ALA A 533 9.31 -14.71 2.79
N ARG A 534 9.69 -15.84 3.39
CA ARG A 534 10.08 -17.04 2.66
C ARG A 534 8.91 -17.66 1.90
N THR A 535 7.76 -17.78 2.55
CA THR A 535 6.52 -18.27 1.92
C THR A 535 6.10 -17.38 0.76
N ARG A 536 6.19 -16.06 0.93
CA ARG A 536 5.94 -15.08 -0.13
C ARG A 536 6.81 -15.33 -1.36
N TYR A 537 8.12 -15.42 -1.17
CA TYR A 537 9.09 -15.71 -2.23
C TYR A 537 8.77 -17.04 -2.94
N LEU A 538 8.60 -18.14 -2.20
CA LEU A 538 8.35 -19.46 -2.77
C LEU A 538 6.99 -19.55 -3.50
N ALA A 539 5.95 -18.92 -2.97
CA ALA A 539 4.66 -18.87 -3.62
C ALA A 539 4.71 -18.08 -4.93
N ALA A 540 5.44 -16.95 -4.95
CA ALA A 540 5.60 -16.14 -6.14
C ALA A 540 6.41 -16.86 -7.24
N THR A 541 7.51 -17.53 -6.89
CA THR A 541 8.29 -18.34 -7.85
C THR A 541 7.47 -19.46 -8.47
N ARG A 542 6.54 -20.06 -7.71
CA ARG A 542 5.63 -21.09 -8.25
C ARG A 542 4.58 -20.52 -9.19
N ARG A 543 3.93 -19.42 -8.79
CA ARG A 543 2.91 -18.80 -9.64
C ARG A 543 3.49 -18.31 -10.95
N SER A 544 4.66 -17.68 -10.91
CA SER A 544 5.37 -17.20 -12.10
C SER A 544 5.96 -18.34 -12.96
N GLY A 545 6.12 -19.54 -12.40
CA GLY A 545 6.82 -20.66 -13.05
C GLY A 545 8.31 -20.40 -13.29
N LYS A 546 8.86 -19.31 -12.74
CA LYS A 546 10.25 -18.88 -12.92
C LYS A 546 10.82 -18.39 -11.60
N ASP A 547 12.03 -18.82 -11.30
CA ASP A 547 12.85 -18.17 -10.29
C ASP A 547 13.96 -17.37 -10.98
N VAL A 548 14.08 -16.11 -10.60
CA VAL A 548 14.98 -15.15 -11.23
C VAL A 548 15.95 -14.62 -10.19
N PRO A 549 17.27 -14.60 -10.48
CA PRO A 549 18.22 -13.92 -9.62
C PRO A 549 17.83 -12.48 -9.34
N LEU A 550 18.01 -11.99 -8.10
CA LEU A 550 17.65 -10.62 -7.74
C LEU A 550 18.28 -9.57 -8.66
N ALA A 551 19.55 -9.76 -9.04
CA ALA A 551 20.25 -8.88 -9.97
C ALA A 551 19.63 -8.84 -11.39
N LYS A 552 18.72 -9.74 -11.73
CA LYS A 552 18.07 -9.85 -13.04
C LYS A 552 16.56 -9.59 -13.00
N ILE A 553 16.03 -9.20 -11.86
CA ILE A 553 14.60 -8.86 -11.70
C ILE A 553 14.22 -7.75 -12.69
N ARG A 554 13.06 -7.93 -13.30
CA ARG A 554 12.39 -6.92 -14.12
C ARG A 554 10.93 -6.83 -13.71
N ALA A 555 10.42 -5.64 -13.64
CA ALA A 555 9.01 -5.41 -13.37
C ALA A 555 8.15 -5.98 -14.51
N GLU A 556 7.17 -6.78 -14.16
CA GLU A 556 6.12 -7.25 -15.06
C GLU A 556 4.82 -6.57 -14.64
N LEU A 557 4.27 -5.72 -15.51
CA LEU A 557 3.10 -4.92 -15.18
C LEU A 557 1.79 -5.75 -15.14
N THR A 558 1.84 -6.99 -15.62
CA THR A 558 0.69 -7.92 -15.62
C THR A 558 0.58 -8.78 -14.35
N GLY A 559 1.52 -8.66 -13.44
CA GLY A 559 1.52 -9.43 -12.20
C GLY A 559 2.52 -8.90 -11.16
N SER A 560 2.31 -9.25 -9.90
CA SER A 560 3.13 -8.81 -8.78
C SER A 560 4.21 -9.83 -8.35
N ASP A 561 4.28 -10.99 -8.98
CA ASP A 561 5.16 -12.08 -8.53
C ASP A 561 6.64 -11.70 -8.52
N TRP A 562 7.10 -10.92 -9.51
CA TRP A 562 8.46 -10.39 -9.55
C TRP A 562 8.81 -9.56 -8.31
N TYR A 563 7.85 -8.76 -7.83
CA TYR A 563 8.03 -7.94 -6.64
C TYR A 563 8.04 -8.79 -5.37
N GLU A 564 7.14 -9.76 -5.27
CA GLU A 564 7.08 -10.69 -4.14
C GLU A 564 8.37 -11.53 -4.04
N ILE A 565 8.96 -11.89 -5.18
CA ILE A 565 10.29 -12.54 -5.25
C ILE A 565 11.36 -11.58 -4.70
N ALA A 566 11.39 -10.33 -5.20
CA ALA A 566 12.37 -9.35 -4.78
C ALA A 566 12.27 -9.01 -3.28
N ALA A 567 11.07 -8.67 -2.81
CA ALA A 567 10.84 -8.27 -1.42
C ALA A 567 11.07 -9.44 -0.44
N GLY A 568 10.53 -10.63 -0.75
CA GLY A 568 10.68 -11.80 0.10
C GLY A 568 12.13 -12.26 0.22
N LYS A 569 12.83 -12.44 -0.91
CA LYS A 569 14.26 -12.82 -0.91
C LYS A 569 15.15 -11.71 -0.35
N GLY A 570 14.81 -10.42 -0.61
CA GLY A 570 15.53 -9.26 -0.09
C GLY A 570 15.51 -9.18 1.44
N LEU A 571 14.35 -9.39 2.06
CA LEU A 571 14.24 -9.44 3.51
C LEU A 571 15.10 -10.56 4.11
N LEU A 572 15.05 -11.75 3.53
CA LEU A 572 15.86 -12.89 3.98
C LEU A 572 17.36 -12.65 3.78
N LEU A 573 17.76 -11.98 2.68
CA LEU A 573 19.14 -11.55 2.44
C LEU A 573 19.62 -10.63 3.56
N LEU A 574 18.83 -9.63 3.94
CA LEU A 574 19.21 -8.70 5.01
C LEU A 574 19.31 -9.39 6.36
N ASP A 575 18.44 -10.36 6.66
CA ASP A 575 18.55 -11.17 7.86
C ASP A 575 19.84 -12.01 7.88
N ALA A 576 20.15 -12.67 6.78
CA ALA A 576 21.38 -13.44 6.64
C ALA A 576 22.63 -12.53 6.71
N LEU A 577 22.59 -11.33 6.12
CA LEU A 577 23.68 -10.36 6.20
C LEU A 577 23.91 -9.90 7.64
N ARG A 578 22.83 -9.64 8.39
CA ARG A 578 22.91 -9.29 9.81
C ARG A 578 23.57 -10.39 10.64
N GLN A 579 23.26 -11.65 10.36
CA GLN A 579 23.92 -12.78 11.03
C GLN A 579 25.40 -12.88 10.66
N ALA A 580 25.77 -12.66 9.40
CA ALA A 580 27.15 -12.69 8.93
C ALA A 580 28.01 -11.56 9.51
N MET A 581 27.48 -10.34 9.59
CA MET A 581 28.18 -9.16 10.11
C MET A 581 28.15 -9.03 11.63
N GLY A 582 27.08 -9.51 12.25
CA GLY A 582 26.72 -9.23 13.64
C GLY A 582 25.73 -8.05 13.76
N PRO A 583 24.85 -8.05 14.78
CA PRO A 583 23.74 -7.12 14.89
C PRO A 583 24.18 -5.66 14.95
N ASP A 584 25.20 -5.32 15.71
CA ASP A 584 25.65 -3.94 15.90
C ASP A 584 26.27 -3.35 14.62
N SER A 585 27.15 -4.13 13.94
CA SER A 585 27.75 -3.69 12.65
C SER A 585 26.70 -3.53 11.57
N PHE A 586 25.70 -4.41 11.55
CA PHE A 586 24.61 -4.34 10.61
C PHE A 586 23.70 -3.13 10.89
N ALA A 587 23.34 -2.86 12.16
CA ALA A 587 22.51 -1.71 12.52
C ALA A 587 23.21 -0.39 12.14
N ALA A 588 24.50 -0.28 12.41
CA ALA A 588 25.29 0.89 12.01
C ALA A 588 25.33 1.07 10.47
N LEU A 589 25.53 -0.03 9.72
CA LEU A 589 25.48 -0.02 8.26
C LEU A 589 24.15 0.50 7.73
N MET A 590 23.04 -0.04 8.23
CA MET A 590 21.71 0.30 7.73
C MET A 590 21.35 1.74 8.06
N ASP A 591 21.66 2.22 9.27
CA ASP A 591 21.40 3.61 9.67
C ASP A 591 22.26 4.61 8.88
N GLU A 592 23.56 4.34 8.72
CA GLU A 592 24.46 5.18 7.93
C GLU A 592 24.04 5.23 6.46
N PHE A 593 23.69 4.07 5.88
CA PHE A 593 23.24 3.98 4.48
C PHE A 593 21.92 4.71 4.27
N GLY A 594 20.96 4.51 5.16
CA GLY A 594 19.68 5.19 5.10
C GLY A 594 19.79 6.71 5.23
N ARG A 595 20.62 7.22 6.16
CA ARG A 595 20.86 8.67 6.31
C ARG A 595 21.55 9.27 5.08
N ALA A 596 22.58 8.59 4.58
CA ALA A 596 23.36 9.06 3.43
C ALA A 596 22.54 9.12 2.15
N HIS A 597 21.56 8.24 2.00
CA HIS A 597 20.77 8.09 0.78
C HIS A 597 19.27 8.37 0.97
N ALA A 598 18.88 9.06 2.03
CA ALA A 598 17.49 9.39 2.30
C ALA A 598 16.82 10.07 1.09
N GLY A 599 15.72 9.48 0.59
CA GLY A 599 14.99 9.94 -0.58
C GLY A 599 15.76 9.90 -1.90
N GLN A 600 16.85 9.13 -1.98
CA GLN A 600 17.65 8.96 -3.19
C GLN A 600 17.49 7.56 -3.78
N ALA A 601 17.62 7.49 -5.11
CA ALA A 601 17.67 6.21 -5.82
C ALA A 601 19.06 5.56 -5.61
N VAL A 602 19.06 4.34 -5.09
CA VAL A 602 20.25 3.54 -4.79
C VAL A 602 20.28 2.26 -5.60
N ASP A 603 21.47 1.74 -5.84
CA ASP A 603 21.66 0.42 -6.45
C ASP A 603 22.33 -0.57 -5.50
N ALA A 604 22.19 -1.86 -5.85
CA ALA A 604 22.76 -2.97 -5.09
C ALA A 604 24.30 -2.86 -4.95
N GLY A 605 24.98 -2.27 -5.93
CA GLY A 605 26.44 -2.10 -5.91
C GLY A 605 26.88 -1.10 -4.84
N GLN A 606 26.14 0.02 -4.68
CA GLN A 606 26.40 1.01 -3.62
C GLN A 606 26.23 0.40 -2.23
N PHE A 607 25.14 -0.35 -2.02
CA PHE A 607 24.90 -1.02 -0.75
C PHE A 607 25.96 -2.09 -0.45
N ARG A 608 26.28 -2.92 -1.43
CA ARG A 608 27.32 -3.95 -1.32
C ARG A 608 28.67 -3.35 -0.93
N ALA A 609 29.12 -2.29 -1.62
CA ALA A 609 30.39 -1.64 -1.32
C ALA A 609 30.46 -1.11 0.12
N GLN A 610 29.35 -0.53 0.61
CA GLN A 610 29.30 -0.05 2.00
C GLN A 610 29.24 -1.21 3.00
N ALA A 611 28.52 -2.28 2.71
CA ALA A 611 28.46 -3.47 3.55
C ALA A 611 29.83 -4.17 3.64
N GLU A 612 30.54 -4.34 2.53
CA GLU A 612 31.89 -4.91 2.50
C GLU A 612 32.89 -4.04 3.30
N LYS A 613 32.76 -2.71 3.20
CA LYS A 613 33.55 -1.77 4.01
C LYS A 613 33.26 -1.92 5.51
N ALA A 614 32.00 -2.00 5.88
CA ALA A 614 31.55 -2.12 7.27
C ALA A 614 31.94 -3.48 7.90
N ALA A 615 31.88 -4.56 7.13
CA ALA A 615 32.28 -5.90 7.58
C ALA A 615 33.80 -6.03 7.79
N GLY A 616 34.62 -5.23 7.09
CA GLY A 616 36.06 -5.24 7.15
C GLY A 616 36.72 -6.46 6.44
N ALA A 617 38.04 -6.43 6.29
CA ALA A 617 38.78 -7.43 5.53
C ALA A 617 38.74 -8.86 6.11
N SER A 618 38.41 -9.01 7.36
CA SER A 618 38.31 -10.32 8.05
C SER A 618 37.01 -11.10 7.74
N LYS A 619 36.03 -10.44 7.14
CA LYS A 619 34.73 -11.05 6.77
C LYS A 619 34.37 -10.67 5.34
N PRO A 620 34.96 -11.29 4.32
CA PRO A 620 34.63 -10.97 2.94
C PRO A 620 33.17 -11.35 2.61
N LEU A 621 32.42 -10.41 2.06
CA LEU A 621 31.02 -10.61 1.71
C LEU A 621 30.79 -10.89 0.20
N THR A 622 31.87 -11.00 -0.57
CA THR A 622 31.80 -11.18 -2.03
C THR A 622 31.01 -12.42 -2.42
N ASP A 623 31.36 -13.58 -1.83
CA ASP A 623 30.66 -14.85 -2.09
C ASP A 623 29.22 -14.86 -1.50
N PHE A 624 29.03 -14.16 -0.40
CA PHE A 624 27.69 -13.95 0.18
C PHE A 624 26.76 -13.26 -0.83
N PHE A 625 27.17 -12.09 -1.34
CA PHE A 625 26.34 -11.35 -2.28
C PHE A 625 26.17 -12.08 -3.63
N ALA A 626 27.19 -12.79 -4.12
CA ALA A 626 27.06 -13.59 -5.33
C ALA A 626 25.95 -14.65 -5.19
N ARG A 627 25.94 -15.40 -4.09
CA ARG A 627 24.90 -16.42 -3.82
C ARG A 627 23.51 -15.81 -3.69
N TRP A 628 23.38 -14.67 -3.04
CA TRP A 628 22.07 -14.07 -2.81
C TRP A 628 21.52 -13.29 -4.01
N LEU A 629 22.39 -12.58 -4.75
CA LEU A 629 21.96 -11.69 -5.83
C LEU A 629 22.00 -12.34 -7.21
N ASP A 630 23.01 -13.21 -7.46
CA ASP A 630 23.29 -13.72 -8.81
C ASP A 630 22.77 -15.14 -9.04
N GLU A 631 22.37 -15.86 -7.98
CA GLU A 631 21.84 -17.21 -8.06
C GLU A 631 20.32 -17.23 -7.82
N THR A 632 19.66 -18.24 -8.38
CA THR A 632 18.26 -18.57 -8.10
C THR A 632 18.15 -19.37 -6.79
N GLY A 633 16.96 -19.47 -6.25
CA GLY A 633 16.72 -20.14 -4.97
C GLY A 633 17.15 -19.29 -3.78
N LEU A 634 16.95 -19.85 -2.62
CA LEU A 634 17.53 -19.33 -1.38
C LEU A 634 18.85 -20.06 -1.13
N PRO A 635 19.91 -19.35 -0.72
CA PRO A 635 21.10 -20.03 -0.20
C PRO A 635 20.67 -20.97 0.91
N GLY A 636 21.19 -22.18 0.89
CA GLY A 636 20.94 -23.15 1.97
C GLY A 636 21.41 -22.62 3.32
N LYS A 637 21.37 -23.48 4.32
CA LYS A 637 21.86 -23.26 5.70
C LYS A 637 23.05 -22.27 5.73
N PRO A 638 23.04 -21.27 6.63
CA PRO A 638 24.20 -20.39 6.85
C PRO A 638 25.47 -21.21 7.11
N ASP A 639 26.58 -20.83 6.50
CA ASP A 639 27.87 -21.49 6.70
C ASP A 639 28.17 -21.60 8.22
N GLY A 640 28.23 -22.83 8.73
CA GLY A 640 28.45 -23.13 10.15
C GLY A 640 27.20 -23.17 11.04
N GLY A 641 26.00 -23.00 10.50
CA GLY A 641 24.75 -23.17 11.24
C GLY A 641 24.33 -24.64 11.35
N THR A 642 23.42 -24.94 12.27
CA THR A 642 22.77 -26.23 12.45
C THR A 642 21.32 -26.21 11.93
N TRP A 643 20.78 -27.35 11.52
CA TRP A 643 19.37 -27.49 11.18
C TRP A 643 18.52 -27.55 12.45
N ALA A 644 17.36 -26.89 12.44
CA ALA A 644 16.34 -27.14 13.45
C ALA A 644 15.39 -28.23 12.96
N VAL A 645 14.77 -29.00 13.86
CA VAL A 645 13.87 -30.10 13.52
C VAL A 645 12.62 -29.72 12.74
N ASP A 646 12.34 -28.43 12.67
CA ASP A 646 11.23 -27.82 11.95
C ASP A 646 11.66 -26.96 10.73
N SER A 647 12.94 -26.97 10.35
CA SER A 647 13.44 -26.18 9.21
C SER A 647 12.77 -26.56 7.88
N PHE A 648 12.38 -27.83 7.67
CA PHE A 648 11.64 -28.27 6.47
C PHE A 648 10.28 -27.56 6.31
N GLU A 649 9.70 -27.03 7.39
CA GLU A 649 8.44 -26.29 7.36
C GLU A 649 8.55 -25.00 6.56
N GLU A 650 9.75 -24.54 6.28
CA GLU A 650 10.02 -23.41 5.39
C GLU A 650 9.77 -23.77 3.91
N GLU A 651 9.95 -25.04 3.54
CA GLU A 651 9.65 -25.58 2.21
C GLU A 651 8.87 -26.91 2.30
N PRO A 652 7.68 -26.92 2.95
CA PRO A 652 6.98 -28.17 3.29
C PRO A 652 6.61 -29.02 2.06
N GLU A 653 6.51 -28.43 0.90
CA GLU A 653 6.32 -29.15 -0.37
C GLU A 653 7.57 -29.84 -0.88
N LYS A 654 8.73 -29.53 -0.32
CA LYS A 654 9.98 -30.25 -0.56
C LYS A 654 10.21 -31.31 0.52
N ALA A 655 9.30 -31.51 1.44
CA ALA A 655 9.40 -32.58 2.42
C ALA A 655 8.95 -33.92 1.82
N LEU A 656 9.64 -35.00 2.23
CA LEU A 656 9.30 -36.38 1.95
C LEU A 656 9.36 -37.18 3.25
N ILE A 657 8.27 -37.80 3.63
CA ILE A 657 8.23 -38.69 4.80
C ILE A 657 8.62 -40.10 4.36
N VAL A 658 9.56 -40.71 5.09
CA VAL A 658 10.05 -42.07 4.81
C VAL A 658 9.93 -42.92 6.09
N TYR A 659 9.02 -43.89 6.07
CA TYR A 659 8.80 -44.75 7.21
C TYR A 659 9.54 -46.08 7.10
N GLY A 660 10.01 -46.60 8.25
CA GLY A 660 10.75 -47.82 8.32
C GLY A 660 9.92 -49.10 8.15
N THR A 661 10.48 -50.08 7.44
CA THR A 661 9.86 -51.37 7.17
C THR A 661 10.64 -52.58 7.68
N LEU A 662 11.74 -52.36 8.41
CA LEU A 662 12.52 -53.47 8.96
C LEU A 662 11.86 -54.10 10.22
N GLN A 663 11.32 -53.28 11.08
CA GLN A 663 10.55 -53.65 12.27
C GLN A 663 9.50 -52.57 12.53
N ASP A 664 8.50 -52.87 13.37
CA ASP A 664 7.44 -51.96 13.79
C ASP A 664 6.66 -51.32 12.62
N ILE A 665 6.53 -52.04 11.49
CA ILE A 665 6.07 -51.54 10.20
C ILE A 665 4.79 -50.76 10.30
N GLN A 666 3.78 -51.36 10.94
CA GLN A 666 2.46 -50.71 11.06
C GLN A 666 2.53 -49.45 11.88
N ALA A 667 3.24 -49.45 13.01
CA ALA A 667 3.39 -48.28 13.87
C ALA A 667 4.13 -47.15 13.17
N ASN A 668 5.21 -47.46 12.43
CA ASN A 668 5.95 -46.46 11.64
C ASN A 668 5.09 -45.86 10.52
N ALA A 669 4.29 -46.70 9.81
CA ALA A 669 3.40 -46.23 8.76
C ALA A 669 2.27 -45.35 9.31
N GLU A 670 1.67 -45.70 10.45
CA GLU A 670 0.66 -44.88 11.11
C GLU A 670 1.24 -43.59 11.65
N ALA A 671 2.44 -43.59 12.21
CA ALA A 671 3.17 -42.40 12.64
C ALA A 671 3.45 -41.47 11.45
N ALA A 672 3.87 -42.00 10.30
CA ALA A 672 4.07 -41.25 9.08
C ALA A 672 2.77 -40.60 8.57
N GLN A 673 1.65 -41.30 8.62
CA GLN A 673 0.33 -40.74 8.29
C GLN A 673 -0.07 -39.62 9.27
N ARG A 674 0.24 -39.77 10.54
CA ARG A 674 -0.04 -38.79 11.58
C ARG A 674 0.82 -37.54 11.37
N LEU A 675 2.11 -37.70 11.08
CA LEU A 675 3.03 -36.61 10.73
C LEU A 675 2.50 -35.82 9.52
N ARG A 676 2.12 -36.52 8.45
CA ARG A 676 1.54 -35.89 7.26
C ARG A 676 0.28 -35.09 7.58
N LYS A 677 -0.61 -35.62 8.44
CA LYS A 677 -1.81 -34.92 8.87
C LYS A 677 -1.47 -33.67 9.70
N GLY A 678 -0.51 -33.76 10.59
CA GLY A 678 -0.01 -32.64 11.38
C GLY A 678 0.56 -31.51 10.51
N ILE A 679 1.38 -31.88 9.51
CA ILE A 679 1.91 -30.91 8.53
C ILE A 679 0.78 -30.32 7.71
N ALA A 680 -0.15 -31.11 7.18
CA ALA A 680 -1.27 -30.62 6.39
C ALA A 680 -2.22 -29.71 7.20
N ALA A 681 -2.39 -29.93 8.48
CA ALA A 681 -3.20 -29.08 9.37
C ALA A 681 -2.60 -27.68 9.55
N ARG A 682 -1.27 -27.57 9.55
CA ARG A 682 -0.55 -26.30 9.59
C ARG A 682 -0.49 -25.62 8.21
N TRP A 683 -0.41 -26.43 7.15
CA TRP A 683 -0.23 -26.01 5.76
C TRP A 683 -1.34 -26.57 4.87
N SER A 684 -2.49 -25.94 4.88
CA SER A 684 -3.75 -26.47 4.30
C SER A 684 -3.67 -26.93 2.83
N ASN A 685 -2.65 -26.54 2.09
CA ASN A 685 -2.49 -26.87 0.67
C ASN A 685 -1.32 -27.82 0.39
N VAL A 686 -0.65 -28.33 1.41
CA VAL A 686 0.52 -29.21 1.25
C VAL A 686 0.19 -30.62 1.70
N LEU A 687 0.29 -31.55 0.77
CA LEU A 687 0.20 -32.98 1.06
C LEU A 687 1.59 -33.62 0.84
N VAL A 688 2.35 -33.75 1.94
CA VAL A 688 3.69 -34.34 1.90
C VAL A 688 3.59 -35.81 1.47
N PRO A 689 4.37 -36.26 0.45
CA PRO A 689 4.39 -37.66 0.03
C PRO A 689 4.98 -38.54 1.12
N ILE A 690 4.51 -39.79 1.17
CA ILE A 690 5.01 -40.83 2.07
C ILE A 690 5.56 -41.99 1.24
N LYS A 691 6.74 -42.48 1.55
CA LYS A 691 7.36 -43.66 0.98
C LYS A 691 7.80 -44.65 2.06
N ALA A 692 7.86 -45.91 1.71
CA ALA A 692 8.57 -46.89 2.52
C ALA A 692 10.09 -46.69 2.37
N ASP A 693 10.84 -47.08 3.38
CA ASP A 693 12.32 -46.88 3.41
C ASP A 693 13.07 -47.58 2.29
N HIS A 694 12.53 -48.65 1.71
CA HIS A 694 13.10 -49.32 0.54
C HIS A 694 12.69 -48.68 -0.82
N GLU A 695 11.78 -47.72 -0.81
CA GLU A 695 11.29 -47.02 -2.02
C GLU A 695 12.03 -45.68 -2.25
N ILE A 696 12.82 -45.21 -1.28
CA ILE A 696 13.55 -43.94 -1.41
C ILE A 696 14.64 -44.09 -2.46
N THR A 697 14.75 -43.09 -3.35
CA THR A 697 15.73 -43.07 -4.44
C THR A 697 16.81 -42.00 -4.19
N GLU A 698 17.92 -42.11 -4.91
CA GLU A 698 18.95 -41.06 -4.87
C GLU A 698 18.40 -39.70 -5.33
N GLY A 699 17.44 -39.69 -6.25
CA GLY A 699 16.73 -38.48 -6.68
C GLY A 699 15.94 -37.83 -5.55
N ASP A 700 15.32 -38.60 -4.70
CA ASP A 700 14.59 -38.12 -3.54
C ASP A 700 15.55 -37.44 -2.53
N TRP A 701 16.68 -38.07 -2.23
CA TRP A 701 17.71 -37.47 -1.38
C TRP A 701 18.25 -36.14 -1.92
N LYS A 702 18.37 -36.02 -3.25
CA LYS A 702 18.91 -34.79 -3.89
C LYS A 702 17.93 -33.65 -3.89
N SER A 703 16.63 -33.90 -3.74
CA SER A 703 15.61 -32.89 -4.00
C SER A 703 14.62 -32.62 -2.84
N HIS A 704 14.76 -33.33 -1.70
CA HIS A 704 13.81 -33.22 -0.59
C HIS A 704 14.50 -33.11 0.77
N HIS A 705 13.82 -32.43 1.70
CA HIS A 705 13.99 -32.66 3.12
C HIS A 705 13.41 -34.05 3.44
N VAL A 706 14.20 -34.91 4.08
CA VAL A 706 13.79 -36.31 4.31
C VAL A 706 13.42 -36.46 5.80
N LEU A 707 12.15 -36.73 6.05
CA LEU A 707 11.60 -36.95 7.39
C LEU A 707 11.51 -38.44 7.66
N LEU A 708 12.48 -38.98 8.41
CA LEU A 708 12.65 -40.39 8.70
C LEU A 708 11.82 -40.78 9.94
N VAL A 709 10.86 -41.66 9.78
CA VAL A 709 10.04 -42.22 10.87
C VAL A 709 10.48 -43.62 11.19
N GLY A 710 10.96 -43.80 12.42
CA GLY A 710 11.58 -45.02 12.92
C GLY A 710 13.09 -44.90 13.11
N ARG A 711 13.60 -45.51 14.19
CA ARG A 711 15.03 -45.56 14.51
C ARG A 711 15.81 -46.39 13.48
N PRO A 712 17.16 -46.31 13.44
CA PRO A 712 17.97 -47.05 12.43
C PRO A 712 17.69 -48.55 12.36
N SER A 713 17.43 -49.24 13.49
CA SER A 713 17.10 -50.66 13.48
C SER A 713 15.70 -51.00 12.92
N THR A 714 14.82 -50.03 12.71
CA THR A 714 13.48 -50.22 12.17
C THR A 714 13.32 -49.57 10.80
N ASN A 715 14.25 -48.67 10.38
CA ASN A 715 14.21 -47.90 9.13
C ASN A 715 15.57 -47.95 8.44
N SER A 716 15.64 -48.58 7.27
CA SER A 716 16.88 -48.72 6.50
C SER A 716 17.41 -47.40 5.94
N ALA A 717 16.53 -46.46 5.64
CA ALA A 717 16.93 -45.11 5.25
C ALA A 717 17.59 -44.35 6.41
N ALA A 718 17.07 -44.49 7.62
CA ALA A 718 17.70 -43.94 8.84
C ALA A 718 19.05 -44.61 9.13
N GLU A 719 19.16 -45.92 8.93
CA GLU A 719 20.43 -46.63 9.07
C GLU A 719 21.50 -46.10 8.10
N SER A 720 21.12 -45.83 6.85
CA SER A 720 22.02 -45.33 5.83
C SER A 720 22.68 -43.99 6.16
N VAL A 721 21.96 -43.12 6.89
CA VAL A 721 22.42 -41.78 7.30
C VAL A 721 22.87 -41.66 8.75
N MET A 722 22.97 -42.77 9.47
CA MET A 722 23.28 -42.80 10.91
C MET A 722 24.62 -42.09 11.25
N LYS A 723 25.60 -42.11 10.32
CA LYS A 723 26.88 -41.44 10.50
C LYS A 723 26.84 -39.91 10.46
N THR A 724 25.80 -39.35 9.89
CA THR A 724 25.60 -37.89 9.81
C THR A 724 24.72 -37.40 10.96
N LEU A 725 23.97 -38.28 11.61
CA LEU A 725 23.15 -37.93 12.74
C LEU A 725 24.01 -37.66 13.98
N PRO A 726 23.71 -36.58 14.73
CA PRO A 726 24.43 -36.23 15.96
C PRO A 726 23.97 -37.06 17.17
N VAL A 727 23.57 -38.32 16.95
CA VAL A 727 23.05 -39.23 17.94
C VAL A 727 23.57 -40.65 17.63
N ALA A 728 23.95 -41.42 18.64
CA ALA A 728 24.32 -42.80 18.49
C ALA A 728 23.18 -43.70 18.97
N PHE A 729 22.66 -44.57 18.11
CA PHE A 729 21.69 -45.59 18.48
C PHE A 729 22.37 -46.92 18.75
N GLY A 730 22.11 -47.47 19.94
CA GLY A 730 22.36 -48.86 20.33
C GLY A 730 21.14 -49.76 20.13
N PRO A 731 21.22 -51.04 20.43
CA PRO A 731 20.10 -51.97 20.28
C PRO A 731 18.85 -51.56 21.06
N THR A 732 19.00 -51.04 22.27
CA THR A 732 17.91 -50.63 23.19
C THR A 732 18.08 -49.25 23.80
N SER A 733 18.99 -48.41 23.26
CA SER A 733 19.30 -47.11 23.79
C SER A 733 19.69 -46.14 22.68
N PHE A 734 19.69 -44.83 23.00
CA PHE A 734 20.39 -43.84 22.20
C PHE A 734 21.22 -42.92 23.12
N THR A 735 22.29 -42.37 22.57
CA THR A 735 23.18 -41.44 23.27
C THR A 735 23.22 -40.12 22.49
N ILE A 736 22.96 -39.01 23.18
CA ILE A 736 23.08 -37.64 22.62
C ILE A 736 23.75 -36.73 23.68
N ASN A 737 24.67 -35.88 23.26
CA ASN A 737 25.45 -35.01 24.15
C ASN A 737 26.14 -35.75 25.33
N GLY A 738 26.53 -37.03 25.14
CA GLY A 738 27.17 -37.84 26.15
C GLY A 738 26.19 -38.48 27.15
N GLU A 739 24.88 -38.18 27.06
CA GLU A 739 23.85 -38.81 27.92
C GLU A 739 23.20 -39.99 27.19
N THR A 740 23.07 -41.13 27.87
CA THR A 740 22.40 -42.35 27.34
C THR A 740 21.01 -42.53 27.89
N TYR A 741 20.07 -42.76 27.02
CA TYR A 741 18.65 -42.99 27.31
C TYR A 741 18.29 -44.44 26.88
N ALA A 742 17.72 -45.21 27.78
CA ALA A 742 17.43 -46.63 27.55
C ALA A 742 15.99 -47.02 27.89
N HIS A 743 15.13 -46.10 28.32
CA HIS A 743 13.74 -46.40 28.61
C HIS A 743 12.94 -46.51 27.30
N HIS A 744 12.13 -47.57 27.15
CA HIS A 744 11.41 -47.85 25.90
C HIS A 744 10.44 -46.76 25.47
N GLY A 745 9.92 -45.99 26.44
CA GLY A 745 9.08 -44.78 26.16
C GLY A 745 9.84 -43.53 25.74
N SER A 746 11.18 -43.60 25.66
CA SER A 746 12.01 -42.48 25.24
C SER A 746 12.05 -42.37 23.72
N ALA A 747 11.98 -41.12 23.21
CA ALA A 747 12.14 -40.80 21.81
C ALA A 747 13.02 -39.55 21.61
N LEU A 748 13.60 -39.44 20.43
CA LEU A 748 14.36 -38.28 19.99
C LEU A 748 13.89 -37.83 18.62
N ILE A 749 13.69 -36.51 18.47
CA ILE A 749 13.58 -35.88 17.17
C ILE A 749 14.90 -35.13 16.97
N VAL A 750 15.58 -35.31 15.86
CA VAL A 750 16.89 -34.71 15.64
C VAL A 750 17.08 -34.36 14.17
N ALA A 751 17.58 -33.14 13.92
CA ALA A 751 17.89 -32.65 12.59
C ALA A 751 19.38 -32.84 12.26
N SER A 752 19.69 -33.03 11.00
CA SER A 752 21.06 -33.18 10.47
C SER A 752 21.11 -32.75 9.00
N ASP A 753 22.35 -32.61 8.49
CA ASP A 753 22.57 -32.39 7.06
C ASP A 753 22.13 -33.62 6.26
N ASN A 754 21.49 -33.39 5.12
CA ASN A 754 21.25 -34.42 4.14
C ASN A 754 22.60 -34.75 3.45
N PRO A 755 23.09 -35.98 3.57
CA PRO A 755 24.45 -36.33 3.11
C PRO A 755 24.59 -36.26 1.58
N THR A 756 23.51 -36.28 0.83
CA THR A 756 23.49 -36.22 -0.63
C THR A 756 23.37 -34.80 -1.16
N ASN A 757 22.64 -33.96 -0.45
CA ASN A 757 22.51 -32.55 -0.79
C ASN A 757 22.30 -31.72 0.49
N PRO A 758 23.33 -31.01 0.98
CA PRO A 758 23.30 -30.25 2.22
C PRO A 758 22.38 -29.00 2.16
N ARG A 759 21.77 -28.70 1.01
CA ARG A 759 20.68 -27.72 0.91
C ARG A 759 19.44 -28.17 1.67
N PHE A 760 19.25 -29.47 1.80
CA PHE A 760 18.11 -30.07 2.49
C PHE A 760 18.59 -30.70 3.81
N GLU A 761 17.66 -30.95 4.69
CA GLU A 761 17.91 -31.60 5.97
C GLU A 761 17.37 -33.03 5.98
N VAL A 762 17.85 -33.76 6.96
CA VAL A 762 17.26 -35.00 7.43
C VAL A 762 16.72 -34.76 8.83
N VAL A 763 15.47 -35.10 9.09
CA VAL A 763 14.89 -35.10 10.43
C VAL A 763 14.50 -36.53 10.81
N LEU A 764 15.10 -37.04 11.89
CA LEU A 764 14.79 -38.36 12.40
C LEU A 764 13.81 -38.29 13.55
N PHE A 765 12.72 -39.04 13.45
CA PHE A 765 11.75 -39.30 14.50
C PHE A 765 11.99 -40.75 15.03
N GLY A 766 12.85 -40.88 16.02
CA GLY A 766 13.31 -42.16 16.50
C GLY A 766 12.93 -42.45 17.97
N GLY A 767 12.01 -43.38 18.20
CA GLY A 767 11.65 -43.89 19.51
C GLY A 767 12.32 -45.24 19.81
N LEU A 768 12.63 -45.53 21.07
CA LEU A 768 13.14 -46.83 21.49
C LEU A 768 12.07 -47.95 21.45
N GLY A 769 10.79 -47.56 21.53
CA GLY A 769 9.64 -48.42 21.28
C GLY A 769 8.77 -47.87 20.14
N ALA A 770 7.89 -48.73 19.58
CA ALA A 770 6.93 -48.35 18.55
C ALA A 770 6.03 -47.19 18.99
N GLU A 771 5.52 -47.25 20.21
CA GLU A 771 4.67 -46.19 20.80
C GLU A 771 5.44 -44.89 20.97
N ALA A 772 6.70 -44.93 21.40
CA ALA A 772 7.54 -43.76 21.53
C ALA A 772 7.78 -43.07 20.16
N THR A 773 8.01 -43.85 19.10
CA THR A 773 8.10 -43.33 17.72
C THR A 773 6.77 -42.69 17.30
N TRP A 774 5.65 -43.37 17.56
CA TRP A 774 4.33 -42.90 17.20
C TRP A 774 3.97 -41.57 17.89
N HIS A 775 4.34 -41.40 19.17
CA HIS A 775 4.16 -40.15 19.90
C HIS A 775 5.12 -39.05 19.46
N SER A 776 6.34 -39.36 19.02
CA SER A 776 7.34 -38.35 18.65
C SER A 776 6.88 -37.39 17.56
N VAL A 777 6.08 -37.85 16.61
CA VAL A 777 5.62 -37.05 15.46
C VAL A 777 4.61 -35.95 15.81
N GLU A 778 4.10 -35.92 17.05
CA GLU A 778 3.20 -34.85 17.52
C GLU A 778 3.94 -33.64 18.08
N HIS A 779 5.25 -33.73 18.27
CA HIS A 779 6.03 -32.74 19.00
C HIS A 779 6.90 -31.81 18.11
N LEU A 780 6.47 -31.55 16.89
CA LEU A 780 7.17 -30.67 15.95
C LEU A 780 6.94 -29.17 16.14
N GLU A 781 5.89 -28.78 16.84
CA GLU A 781 5.44 -27.38 16.80
C GLU A 781 6.44 -26.39 17.40
N GLY A 782 6.87 -25.42 16.56
CA GLY A 782 7.42 -24.11 16.97
C GLY A 782 8.74 -24.15 17.73
N ARG A 783 9.59 -25.17 17.54
CA ARG A 783 10.67 -25.44 18.48
C ARG A 783 12.06 -25.07 18.03
N GLN A 784 12.30 -24.56 16.87
CA GLN A 784 13.61 -24.10 16.40
C GLN A 784 14.84 -24.72 17.13
N ALA A 785 14.76 -26.01 17.45
CA ALA A 785 15.72 -26.75 18.21
C ALA A 785 16.42 -27.77 17.30
N GLU A 786 17.70 -28.00 17.53
CA GLU A 786 18.47 -28.99 16.78
C GLU A 786 18.04 -30.42 17.11
N ALA A 787 17.57 -30.61 18.34
CA ALA A 787 16.93 -31.86 18.76
C ALA A 787 15.85 -31.63 19.84
N VAL A 788 14.89 -32.56 19.91
CA VAL A 788 13.83 -32.62 20.93
C VAL A 788 13.86 -33.98 21.59
N LEU A 789 14.14 -33.99 22.87
CA LEU A 789 14.12 -35.21 23.69
C LEU A 789 12.75 -35.37 24.31
N LEU A 790 12.20 -36.58 24.16
CA LEU A 790 10.91 -37.00 24.71
C LEU A 790 11.12 -38.12 25.70
N LEU A 791 10.74 -37.89 26.94
CA LEU A 791 10.82 -38.90 28.03
C LEU A 791 9.41 -39.16 28.53
N GLU A 792 9.11 -40.43 28.82
CA GLU A 792 7.81 -40.82 29.34
C GLU A 792 7.47 -40.09 30.66
N GLY A 793 6.29 -39.47 30.68
CA GLY A 793 5.80 -38.72 31.83
C GLY A 793 6.44 -37.34 32.06
N ALA A 794 7.33 -36.87 31.12
CA ALA A 794 7.97 -35.58 31.20
C ALA A 794 7.58 -34.68 30.01
N SER A 795 7.66 -33.36 30.21
CA SER A 795 7.51 -32.40 29.10
C SER A 795 8.68 -32.54 28.11
N PRO A 796 8.44 -32.34 26.81
CA PRO A 796 9.48 -32.36 25.80
C PRO A 796 10.59 -31.35 26.10
N ARG A 797 11.84 -31.74 25.91
CA ARG A 797 13.03 -30.91 26.17
C ARG A 797 13.74 -30.60 24.86
N THR A 798 13.96 -29.32 24.56
CA THR A 798 14.78 -28.88 23.44
C THR A 798 16.25 -28.98 23.80
N LEU A 799 17.08 -29.46 22.86
CA LEU A 799 18.51 -29.60 23.03
C LEU A 799 19.25 -28.83 21.94
N VAL A 800 20.37 -28.22 22.33
CA VAL A 800 21.42 -27.80 21.41
C VAL A 800 22.39 -28.98 21.27
N VAL A 801 22.72 -29.34 20.07
CA VAL A 801 23.58 -30.51 19.83
C VAL A 801 25.07 -30.08 19.81
N ASN A 802 25.88 -30.76 20.57
CA ASN A 802 27.30 -30.47 20.60
C ASN A 802 28.01 -31.16 19.39
N PRO A 803 28.60 -30.36 18.43
CA PRO A 803 29.27 -30.91 17.26
C PRO A 803 30.48 -31.82 17.58
N ALA A 804 31.10 -31.64 18.75
CA ALA A 804 32.22 -32.49 19.18
C ALA A 804 31.75 -33.91 19.55
N SER A 805 30.55 -34.06 20.12
CA SER A 805 30.01 -35.38 20.45
C SER A 805 29.57 -36.17 19.20
N ALA A 806 29.22 -35.48 18.10
CA ALA A 806 28.94 -36.13 16.82
C ALA A 806 30.14 -36.86 16.22
N LYS A 807 31.36 -36.31 16.39
CA LYS A 807 32.62 -36.95 15.91
C LYS A 807 33.06 -38.12 16.77
N GLU A 808 32.84 -38.09 18.09
CA GLU A 808 33.15 -39.17 18.99
C GLU A 808 32.18 -40.36 18.81
N ASN A 809 30.90 -40.06 18.53
CA ASN A 809 29.90 -41.10 18.26
C ASN A 809 30.15 -41.81 16.91
N ALA A 810 30.70 -41.16 15.91
CA ALA A 810 31.08 -41.78 14.64
C ALA A 810 32.29 -42.75 14.74
N THR A 811 33.07 -42.68 15.82
CA THR A 811 34.26 -43.49 16.05
C THR A 811 34.06 -44.59 17.10
N ALA A 812 32.95 -44.55 17.83
CA ALA A 812 32.63 -45.59 18.83
C ALA A 812 32.30 -46.91 18.13
N LYS A 813 33.11 -47.96 18.37
CA LYS A 813 32.77 -49.33 17.98
C LYS A 813 31.49 -49.74 18.73
N PRO A 814 30.62 -50.53 18.07
CA PRO A 814 29.49 -51.14 18.77
C PRO A 814 30.03 -51.91 19.96
N ALA A 815 29.51 -51.66 21.15
CA ALA A 815 29.78 -52.54 22.29
C ALA A 815 29.24 -53.93 21.98
N GLU A 816 30.09 -54.95 22.02
CA GLU A 816 29.75 -56.35 21.85
C GLU A 816 28.70 -56.84 22.86
#